data_a6642e42e70e172e482ff3b146b67e7a
#
_entry.id   a6642e42e70e172e482ff3b146b67e7a
#
_cell.length_a   1.000
_cell.length_b   1.000
_cell.length_c   1.000
_cell.angle_alpha   90.00
_cell.angle_beta   90.00
_cell.angle_gamma   90.00
#
_symmetry.space_group_name_H-M   'P 1'
#
loop_
_entity.id
_entity.type
_entity.pdbx_description
1 polymer ?
#
loop_
_entity_poly.entity_id
_entity_poly.type
_entity_poly.pdbx_seq_one_letter_code
_entity_poly.pdbx_strand_id
1 'polypeptide(L)'
;MKRIPPSFRWTVLLALAAIACPCARAQKHNVIIFVADGLRRGSVNATDTPALYMVRKTGVDFDNSHAVYPTLTTANASAIATGHGLGDTGDYANTLYPGVWLSKPDILAPAGTIAPFLENDEILADLNSAFNGNYLGERPLLSVAREQGFNVAAIGKLGPTAIQQMDAVSWNDLGNITSSGAIIVDDSTGQSVGIRLPQEMTDAMVKADLPLDAPSRTNGFGDTSQWNNGFHGDAQTPGTLDANRVQEQWFADVTTKVVLPKFAAESKPFVLLFWSRDPDGTQHNQGDSLQNLEPGINGDTSKRGLQNADHCLKQLLDWLDAHPAVKANTDVLITSDHGFATISRREIAGDGTQSTEVSAALDYAPAGTDKPEPKGTLPQGFLAIDLGVRGHMRVFDPTVRATAGSSAYQEVQIGGELSHYPGNETIAALLGDTVKKVDGSDAQLILEGNGGSDLLYVPSKNPELVRKTVALLTQLDYIGGIFVDDAYCPAATDCPGALPLSAIGLVGKSQLPRPAIVVTFRNFKMTPGDLQSAKQISDSHLQEGQGNHGALARDQTFNNMAAMGPDFKAGFVDDAPMGNIDIAPTIAHILGIEMPSVGTLKGRVLTEALAGGALLKPDAEKTMVSAPFKDGIRTVLEYQELDGVRYYDRACLLTKATATHCP
;
A
#
# COMPACT_ATOMS: atom_id res chain seq x y z
N MET A 1 55.94 -58.81 -64.76
CA MET A 1 56.21 -58.84 -63.31
C MET A 1 56.82 -57.52 -62.91
N LYS A 2 56.03 -56.63 -62.40
CA LYS A 2 56.52 -55.32 -61.82
C LYS A 2 55.85 -55.16 -60.48
N ARG A 3 56.61 -55.03 -59.41
CA ARG A 3 56.18 -54.80 -58.03
C ARG A 3 55.78 -53.31 -57.85
N ILE A 4 54.66 -53.07 -57.21
CA ILE A 4 54.18 -51.78 -56.83
C ILE A 4 54.59 -51.53 -55.34
N PRO A 5 55.15 -50.37 -54.96
CA PRO A 5 55.54 -50.07 -53.58
C PRO A 5 54.33 -49.53 -52.72
N PRO A 6 54.39 -49.65 -51.40
CA PRO A 6 53.27 -49.32 -50.52
C PRO A 6 53.10 -47.85 -50.30
N SER A 7 51.84 -47.39 -50.30
CA SER A 7 51.40 -46.01 -50.02
C SER A 7 51.52 -45.66 -48.53
N PHE A 8 52.18 -44.55 -48.27
CA PHE A 8 52.32 -43.89 -46.97
C PHE A 8 50.98 -43.25 -46.58
N ARG A 9 50.36 -43.71 -45.51
CA ARG A 9 49.16 -43.06 -44.93
C ARG A 9 49.60 -42.00 -43.89
N TRP A 10 49.37 -40.77 -44.21
CA TRP A 10 49.46 -39.67 -43.24
C TRP A 10 48.16 -39.63 -42.42
N THR A 11 48.24 -39.91 -41.11
CA THR A 11 47.14 -39.69 -40.16
C THR A 11 47.30 -38.28 -39.62
N VAL A 12 46.41 -37.37 -40.04
CA VAL A 12 46.30 -36.01 -39.47
C VAL A 12 45.50 -36.13 -38.19
N LEU A 13 46.16 -35.98 -37.04
CA LEU A 13 45.48 -35.77 -35.74
C LEU A 13 45.02 -34.33 -35.68
N LEU A 14 43.71 -34.07 -35.84
CA LEU A 14 43.06 -32.82 -35.46
C LEU A 14 42.91 -32.81 -33.94
N ALA A 15 43.76 -32.07 -33.25
CA ALA A 15 43.54 -31.69 -31.84
C ALA A 15 42.45 -30.63 -31.79
N LEU A 16 41.21 -30.99 -31.43
CA LEU A 16 40.18 -30.06 -31.01
C LEU A 16 40.59 -29.49 -29.64
N ALA A 17 41.18 -28.31 -29.65
CA ALA A 17 41.25 -27.46 -28.45
C ALA A 17 39.84 -26.97 -28.15
N ALA A 18 39.14 -27.63 -27.23
CA ALA A 18 37.94 -27.08 -26.62
C ALA A 18 38.36 -25.82 -25.84
N ILE A 19 38.16 -24.65 -26.45
CA ILE A 19 38.18 -23.38 -25.73
C ILE A 19 36.97 -23.42 -24.78
N ALA A 20 37.22 -23.89 -23.56
CA ALA A 20 36.30 -23.62 -22.45
C ALA A 20 36.27 -22.10 -22.25
N CYS A 21 35.32 -21.46 -22.92
CA CYS A 21 34.95 -20.11 -22.55
C CYS A 21 34.52 -20.21 -21.06
N PRO A 22 35.24 -19.61 -20.11
CA PRO A 22 34.66 -19.49 -18.78
C PRO A 22 33.39 -18.70 -19.01
N CYS A 23 32.21 -19.32 -18.86
CA CYS A 23 31.00 -18.60 -18.57
C CYS A 23 31.35 -17.76 -17.33
N ALA A 24 31.72 -16.52 -17.52
CA ALA A 24 31.76 -15.57 -16.43
C ALA A 24 30.36 -15.65 -15.82
N ARG A 25 30.28 -16.34 -14.68
CA ARG A 25 29.06 -16.34 -13.89
C ARG A 25 28.80 -14.88 -13.61
N ALA A 26 27.73 -14.33 -14.18
CA ALA A 26 27.37 -12.94 -13.93
C ALA A 26 27.49 -12.70 -12.43
N GLN A 27 28.25 -11.71 -12.03
CA GLN A 27 28.43 -11.39 -10.62
C GLN A 27 27.04 -11.02 -10.11
N LYS A 28 26.53 -11.78 -9.13
CA LYS A 28 25.22 -11.48 -8.57
C LYS A 28 25.32 -10.15 -7.83
N HIS A 29 24.47 -9.21 -8.17
CA HIS A 29 24.43 -7.88 -7.60
C HIS A 29 23.68 -7.87 -6.26
N ASN A 30 23.89 -6.85 -5.45
CA ASN A 30 23.10 -6.56 -4.27
C ASN A 30 22.03 -5.55 -4.64
N VAL A 31 20.91 -5.59 -3.94
CA VAL A 31 19.85 -4.61 -4.09
C VAL A 31 19.40 -4.11 -2.72
N ILE A 32 19.24 -2.80 -2.61
CA ILE A 32 18.54 -2.13 -1.51
C ILE A 32 17.28 -1.51 -2.08
N ILE A 33 16.12 -1.87 -1.55
CA ILE A 33 14.83 -1.23 -1.82
C ILE A 33 14.54 -0.33 -0.63
N PHE A 34 14.41 0.96 -0.87
CA PHE A 34 14.03 1.95 0.14
C PHE A 34 12.63 2.45 -0.16
N VAL A 35 11.68 2.20 0.74
CA VAL A 35 10.31 2.70 0.64
C VAL A 35 10.13 3.82 1.66
N ALA A 36 9.78 5.02 1.20
CA ALA A 36 9.36 6.13 2.04
C ALA A 36 7.83 6.19 1.99
N ASP A 37 7.16 5.67 3.04
CA ASP A 37 5.72 5.55 3.10
C ASP A 37 5.01 6.89 2.88
N GLY A 38 4.04 6.95 1.98
CA GLY A 38 3.25 8.15 1.70
C GLY A 38 4.02 9.35 1.12
N LEU A 39 5.23 9.12 0.56
CA LEU A 39 6.05 10.21 0.02
C LEU A 39 5.53 10.69 -1.33
N ARG A 40 4.94 11.88 -1.36
CA ARG A 40 4.54 12.56 -2.60
C ARG A 40 5.76 12.94 -3.43
N ARG A 41 5.71 12.64 -4.74
CA ARG A 41 6.80 13.01 -5.66
C ARG A 41 7.15 14.49 -5.61
N GLY A 42 6.15 15.38 -5.57
CA GLY A 42 6.34 16.83 -5.54
C GLY A 42 6.98 17.37 -4.25
N SER A 43 7.04 16.56 -3.18
CA SER A 43 7.67 16.95 -1.91
C SER A 43 9.19 16.77 -1.91
N VAL A 44 9.73 16.02 -2.87
CA VAL A 44 11.18 15.77 -2.96
C VAL A 44 11.91 16.99 -3.55
N ASN A 45 12.77 17.60 -2.73
CA ASN A 45 13.53 18.81 -3.11
C ASN A 45 14.92 18.85 -2.45
N ALA A 46 15.80 19.71 -2.96
CA ALA A 46 17.19 19.80 -2.50
C ALA A 46 17.37 20.33 -1.07
N THR A 47 16.35 20.96 -0.50
CA THR A 47 16.41 21.60 0.84
C THR A 47 15.93 20.65 1.92
N ASP A 48 14.74 20.04 1.74
CA ASP A 48 14.08 19.22 2.76
C ASP A 48 14.48 17.75 2.65
N THR A 49 14.81 17.27 1.45
CA THR A 49 15.09 15.86 1.17
C THR A 49 16.30 15.68 0.26
N PRO A 50 17.50 16.17 0.69
CA PRO A 50 18.69 16.21 -0.17
C PRO A 50 19.19 14.84 -0.64
N ALA A 51 19.05 13.77 0.15
CA ALA A 51 19.47 12.42 -0.23
C ALA A 51 18.55 11.84 -1.31
N LEU A 52 17.24 11.90 -1.12
CA LEU A 52 16.23 11.52 -2.12
C LEU A 52 16.39 12.30 -3.42
N TYR A 53 16.56 13.63 -3.30
CA TYR A 53 16.79 14.51 -4.45
C TYR A 53 18.08 14.17 -5.21
N MET A 54 19.15 13.84 -4.49
CA MET A 54 20.43 13.45 -5.10
C MET A 54 20.28 12.16 -5.93
N VAL A 55 19.61 11.13 -5.41
CA VAL A 55 19.37 9.88 -6.15
C VAL A 55 18.57 10.15 -7.43
N ARG A 56 17.50 10.94 -7.36
CA ARG A 56 16.75 11.36 -8.56
C ARG A 56 17.60 12.10 -9.59
N LYS A 57 18.56 12.92 -9.15
CA LYS A 57 19.39 13.73 -10.07
C LYS A 57 20.57 13.00 -10.66
N THR A 58 21.11 12.01 -9.95
CA THR A 58 22.33 11.31 -10.39
C THR A 58 22.06 9.94 -10.99
N GLY A 59 20.94 9.31 -10.62
CA GLY A 59 20.47 8.03 -11.12
C GLY A 59 19.35 8.16 -12.16
N VAL A 60 18.35 7.31 -12.05
CA VAL A 60 17.11 7.36 -12.83
C VAL A 60 16.05 8.11 -12.02
N ASP A 61 15.45 9.12 -12.60
CA ASP A 61 14.25 9.79 -12.10
C ASP A 61 13.03 9.26 -12.88
N PHE A 62 12.18 8.47 -12.25
CA PHE A 62 10.97 7.95 -12.86
C PHE A 62 9.85 9.01 -12.80
N ASP A 63 9.78 9.84 -13.84
CA ASP A 63 8.93 11.04 -13.89
C ASP A 63 7.44 10.73 -14.11
N ASN A 64 7.09 9.47 -14.33
CA ASN A 64 5.72 9.03 -14.54
C ASN A 64 5.39 7.77 -13.75
N SER A 65 5.76 7.77 -12.46
CA SER A 65 5.54 6.64 -11.55
C SER A 65 4.09 6.54 -11.08
N HIS A 66 3.67 5.31 -10.70
CA HIS A 66 2.32 5.00 -10.24
C HIS A 66 2.32 4.04 -9.05
N ALA A 67 1.56 4.37 -8.02
CA ALA A 67 1.09 3.40 -7.05
C ALA A 67 0.00 2.51 -7.67
N VAL A 68 -0.17 1.28 -7.15
CA VAL A 68 -1.36 0.48 -7.50
C VAL A 68 -2.59 1.04 -6.77
N TYR A 69 -3.78 0.78 -7.31
CA TYR A 69 -5.04 1.21 -6.69
C TYR A 69 -5.82 0.01 -6.13
N PRO A 70 -6.38 0.14 -4.91
CA PRO A 70 -6.38 1.32 -3.99
C PRO A 70 -4.98 1.72 -3.52
N THR A 71 -4.76 3.03 -3.38
CA THR A 71 -3.47 3.63 -3.02
C THR A 71 -3.22 3.51 -1.51
N LEU A 72 -3.08 2.27 -1.05
CA LEU A 72 -3.00 1.86 0.35
C LEU A 72 -1.71 1.10 0.61
N THR A 73 -1.23 1.15 1.83
CA THR A 73 0.08 0.64 2.24
C THR A 73 0.24 -0.85 1.97
N THR A 74 -0.65 -1.72 2.52
CA THR A 74 -0.49 -3.18 2.38
C THR A 74 -0.74 -3.64 0.96
N ALA A 75 -1.69 -3.02 0.26
CA ALA A 75 -1.96 -3.22 -1.15
C ALA A 75 -0.71 -2.99 -2.02
N ASN A 76 -0.06 -1.83 -1.84
CA ASN A 76 1.19 -1.53 -2.53
C ASN A 76 2.36 -2.40 -2.05
N ALA A 77 2.41 -2.77 -0.76
CA ALA A 77 3.40 -3.72 -0.26
C ALA A 77 3.31 -5.07 -0.95
N SER A 78 2.10 -5.59 -1.18
CA SER A 78 1.88 -6.85 -1.89
C SER A 78 2.33 -6.76 -3.36
N ALA A 79 2.08 -5.62 -4.03
CA ALA A 79 2.53 -5.38 -5.40
C ALA A 79 4.06 -5.25 -5.49
N ILE A 80 4.71 -4.52 -4.57
CA ILE A 80 6.18 -4.40 -4.47
C ILE A 80 6.81 -5.76 -4.20
N ALA A 81 6.21 -6.57 -3.30
CA ALA A 81 6.73 -7.89 -2.94
C ALA A 81 6.65 -8.90 -4.08
N THR A 82 5.55 -8.93 -4.82
CA THR A 82 5.25 -10.01 -5.75
C THR A 82 5.39 -9.63 -7.22
N GLY A 83 5.29 -8.34 -7.55
CA GLY A 83 5.17 -7.88 -8.94
C GLY A 83 3.82 -8.21 -9.57
N HIS A 84 2.78 -8.43 -8.76
CA HIS A 84 1.43 -8.75 -9.21
C HIS A 84 0.43 -7.68 -8.78
N GLY A 85 -0.60 -7.47 -9.60
CA GLY A 85 -1.73 -6.61 -9.28
C GLY A 85 -2.64 -7.24 -8.22
N LEU A 86 -3.43 -6.40 -7.56
CA LEU A 86 -4.22 -6.77 -6.38
C LEU A 86 -5.30 -7.85 -6.67
N GLY A 87 -5.78 -7.93 -7.90
CA GLY A 87 -6.68 -9.03 -8.31
C GLY A 87 -6.03 -10.41 -8.21
N ASP A 88 -4.69 -10.51 -8.27
CA ASP A 88 -3.96 -11.75 -8.07
C ASP A 88 -3.60 -11.96 -6.60
N THR A 89 -3.10 -10.94 -5.90
CA THR A 89 -2.66 -11.07 -4.50
C THR A 89 -3.82 -11.10 -3.51
N GLY A 90 -4.93 -10.43 -3.81
CA GLY A 90 -6.07 -10.30 -2.90
C GLY A 90 -5.87 -9.33 -1.74
N ASP A 91 -4.71 -8.71 -1.63
CA ASP A 91 -4.42 -7.66 -0.66
C ASP A 91 -5.02 -6.33 -1.16
N TYR A 92 -6.36 -6.25 -1.12
CA TYR A 92 -7.10 -5.16 -1.73
C TYR A 92 -7.00 -3.85 -0.95
N ALA A 93 -6.72 -3.92 0.36
CA ALA A 93 -6.75 -2.75 1.24
C ALA A 93 -6.11 -3.03 2.60
N ASN A 94 -5.79 -1.98 3.37
CA ASN A 94 -5.27 -2.11 4.74
C ASN A 94 -6.28 -2.80 5.67
N THR A 95 -7.58 -2.56 5.47
CA THR A 95 -8.68 -3.28 6.12
C THR A 95 -9.53 -3.94 5.05
N LEU A 96 -9.77 -5.25 5.19
CA LEU A 96 -10.52 -6.04 4.20
C LEU A 96 -11.35 -7.14 4.86
N TYR A 97 -12.35 -7.67 4.14
CA TYR A 97 -13.11 -8.83 4.56
C TYR A 97 -12.46 -10.12 4.01
N PRO A 98 -11.87 -10.98 4.87
CA PRO A 98 -11.16 -12.18 4.41
C PRO A 98 -12.10 -13.37 4.13
N GLY A 99 -13.41 -13.25 4.39
CA GLY A 99 -14.38 -14.33 4.24
C GLY A 99 -14.33 -15.39 5.35
N VAL A 100 -13.47 -15.19 6.34
CA VAL A 100 -13.30 -16.07 7.50
C VAL A 100 -13.20 -15.23 8.77
N TRP A 101 -13.53 -15.84 9.89
CA TRP A 101 -13.29 -15.23 11.19
C TRP A 101 -11.84 -15.44 11.61
N LEU A 102 -11.13 -14.37 11.89
CA LEU A 102 -9.78 -14.42 12.48
C LEU A 102 -9.92 -14.37 14.00
N SER A 103 -9.37 -15.37 14.68
CA SER A 103 -9.61 -15.61 16.11
C SER A 103 -8.58 -14.91 17.01
N LYS A 104 -7.49 -14.42 16.44
CA LYS A 104 -6.47 -13.71 17.22
C LYS A 104 -6.94 -12.31 17.56
N PRO A 105 -6.62 -11.83 18.75
CA PRO A 105 -6.99 -10.48 19.13
C PRO A 105 -6.25 -9.48 18.26
N ASP A 106 -7.01 -8.53 17.73
CA ASP A 106 -6.53 -7.27 17.23
C ASP A 106 -6.64 -6.24 18.38
N ILE A 107 -5.78 -5.24 18.42
CA ILE A 107 -5.90 -4.10 19.36
C ILE A 107 -7.29 -3.48 19.25
N LEU A 108 -7.83 -3.41 18.02
CA LEU A 108 -9.14 -2.84 17.71
C LEU A 108 -10.30 -3.83 17.88
N ALA A 109 -10.03 -5.13 17.89
CA ALA A 109 -11.03 -6.20 18.02
C ALA A 109 -10.53 -7.34 18.92
N PRO A 110 -10.45 -7.13 20.25
CA PRO A 110 -9.86 -8.10 21.19
C PRO A 110 -10.53 -9.49 21.19
N ALA A 111 -11.76 -9.59 20.68
CA ALA A 111 -12.51 -10.84 20.57
C ALA A 111 -12.30 -11.59 19.24
N GLY A 112 -11.42 -11.10 18.37
CA GLY A 112 -11.25 -11.52 16.98
C GLY A 112 -12.09 -10.70 16.01
N THR A 113 -11.82 -10.81 14.69
CA THR A 113 -12.36 -9.89 13.69
C THR A 113 -12.71 -10.55 12.36
N ILE A 114 -13.59 -9.91 11.60
CA ILE A 114 -13.87 -10.14 10.18
C ILE A 114 -13.46 -8.95 9.32
N ALA A 115 -12.97 -7.89 9.96
CA ALA A 115 -12.44 -6.67 9.34
C ALA A 115 -10.99 -6.47 9.84
N PRO A 116 -10.05 -7.35 9.48
CA PRO A 116 -8.67 -7.28 9.96
C PRO A 116 -7.95 -6.08 9.36
N PHE A 117 -7.23 -5.37 10.21
CA PHE A 117 -6.25 -4.36 9.81
C PHE A 117 -4.89 -5.04 9.63
N LEU A 118 -4.37 -5.02 8.41
CA LEU A 118 -3.21 -5.83 8.02
C LEU A 118 -1.85 -5.28 8.49
N GLU A 119 -1.80 -4.11 9.10
CA GLU A 119 -0.59 -3.63 9.77
C GLU A 119 -0.48 -4.22 11.19
N ASN A 120 -0.53 -5.55 11.30
CA ASN A 120 -0.50 -6.29 12.57
C ASN A 120 0.03 -7.72 12.34
N ASP A 121 1.11 -8.09 13.04
CA ASP A 121 1.78 -9.40 12.88
C ASP A 121 0.90 -10.58 13.27
N GLU A 122 0.09 -10.45 14.33
CA GLU A 122 -0.81 -11.53 14.76
C GLU A 122 -1.91 -11.75 13.72
N ILE A 123 -2.45 -10.67 13.18
CA ILE A 123 -3.46 -10.71 12.11
C ILE A 123 -2.87 -11.32 10.84
N LEU A 124 -1.69 -10.89 10.41
CA LEU A 124 -1.02 -11.44 9.23
C LEU A 124 -0.71 -12.92 9.38
N ALA A 125 -0.21 -13.36 10.55
CA ALA A 125 0.06 -14.76 10.81
C ALA A 125 -1.22 -15.61 10.87
N ASP A 126 -2.33 -15.09 11.42
CA ASP A 126 -3.63 -15.77 11.47
C ASP A 126 -4.25 -15.87 10.08
N LEU A 127 -4.24 -14.77 9.33
CA LEU A 127 -4.68 -14.72 7.93
C LEU A 127 -3.86 -15.70 7.07
N ASN A 128 -2.55 -15.70 7.22
CA ASN A 128 -1.67 -16.63 6.52
C ASN A 128 -2.00 -18.10 6.82
N SER A 129 -2.29 -18.40 8.08
CA SER A 129 -2.70 -19.74 8.52
C SER A 129 -4.04 -20.16 7.90
N ALA A 130 -4.99 -19.23 7.77
CA ALA A 130 -6.27 -19.47 7.14
C ALA A 130 -6.17 -19.78 5.64
N PHE A 131 -5.09 -19.31 4.98
CA PHE A 131 -4.83 -19.45 3.55
C PHE A 131 -3.57 -20.30 3.24
N ASN A 132 -3.39 -21.40 3.98
CA ASN A 132 -2.34 -22.40 3.77
C ASN A 132 -0.91 -21.87 3.77
N GLY A 133 -0.63 -20.83 4.56
CA GLY A 133 0.70 -20.27 4.76
C GLY A 133 1.15 -19.24 3.74
N ASN A 134 0.27 -18.79 2.84
CA ASN A 134 0.52 -17.67 1.94
C ASN A 134 -0.79 -17.07 1.43
N TYR A 135 -1.35 -16.09 2.16
CA TYR A 135 -2.63 -15.47 1.77
C TYR A 135 -2.53 -14.69 0.44
N LEU A 136 -1.35 -14.22 0.08
CA LEU A 136 -1.12 -13.52 -1.20
C LEU A 136 -1.31 -14.41 -2.42
N GLY A 137 -1.16 -15.74 -2.29
CA GLY A 137 -1.21 -16.67 -3.42
C GLY A 137 -0.03 -16.56 -4.38
N GLU A 138 0.72 -15.46 -4.38
CA GLU A 138 1.93 -15.20 -5.15
C GLU A 138 3.16 -15.20 -4.24
N ARG A 139 4.33 -15.50 -4.80
CA ARG A 139 5.58 -15.58 -4.03
C ARG A 139 6.26 -14.22 -3.91
N PRO A 140 6.61 -13.77 -2.70
CA PRO A 140 7.41 -12.56 -2.52
C PRO A 140 8.83 -12.71 -3.08
N LEU A 141 9.35 -11.65 -3.70
CA LEU A 141 10.71 -11.59 -4.26
C LEU A 141 11.79 -11.96 -3.23
N LEU A 142 11.70 -11.41 -2.01
CA LEU A 142 12.70 -11.68 -0.97
C LEU A 142 12.72 -13.16 -0.59
N SER A 143 11.57 -13.82 -0.52
CA SER A 143 11.47 -15.25 -0.24
C SER A 143 12.12 -16.08 -1.35
N VAL A 144 11.84 -15.75 -2.61
CA VAL A 144 12.45 -16.44 -3.77
C VAL A 144 13.97 -16.21 -3.81
N ALA A 145 14.42 -14.97 -3.53
CA ALA A 145 15.85 -14.64 -3.46
C ALA A 145 16.56 -15.44 -2.36
N ARG A 146 15.95 -15.55 -1.16
CA ARG A 146 16.49 -16.35 -0.05
C ARG A 146 16.67 -17.82 -0.42
N GLU A 147 15.69 -18.43 -1.08
CA GLU A 147 15.77 -19.81 -1.57
C GLU A 147 16.89 -20.01 -2.61
N GLN A 148 17.21 -18.96 -3.36
CA GLN A 148 18.31 -18.96 -4.33
C GLN A 148 19.67 -18.57 -3.73
N GLY A 149 19.74 -18.48 -2.39
CA GLY A 149 20.98 -18.29 -1.63
C GLY A 149 21.44 -16.85 -1.45
N PHE A 150 20.57 -15.87 -1.70
CA PHE A 150 20.82 -14.49 -1.31
C PHE A 150 20.62 -14.31 0.20
N ASN A 151 21.34 -13.38 0.78
CA ASN A 151 21.00 -12.83 2.07
C ASN A 151 19.79 -11.89 1.90
N VAL A 152 18.80 -12.00 2.77
CA VAL A 152 17.61 -11.15 2.68
C VAL A 152 17.21 -10.60 4.03
N ALA A 153 16.73 -9.36 4.05
CA ALA A 153 16.12 -8.74 5.23
C ALA A 153 15.03 -7.75 4.80
N ALA A 154 13.99 -7.64 5.62
CA ALA A 154 12.98 -6.60 5.54
C ALA A 154 12.93 -5.88 6.90
N ILE A 155 13.05 -4.55 6.90
CA ILE A 155 13.18 -3.73 8.11
C ILE A 155 12.30 -2.49 7.97
N GLY A 156 11.51 -2.16 8.99
CA GLY A 156 10.73 -0.91 9.04
C GLY A 156 9.30 -1.07 9.51
N LYS A 157 8.36 -0.34 8.89
CA LYS A 157 6.94 -0.26 9.27
C LYS A 157 6.28 -1.64 9.39
N LEU A 158 5.57 -1.85 10.49
CA LEU A 158 4.74 -3.03 10.77
C LEU A 158 3.71 -3.25 9.65
N GLY A 159 3.51 -4.49 9.27
CA GLY A 159 2.64 -4.91 8.18
C GLY A 159 3.37 -5.01 6.85
N PRO A 160 3.65 -3.92 6.12
CA PRO A 160 4.29 -3.99 4.82
C PRO A 160 5.68 -4.66 4.83
N THR A 161 6.42 -4.57 5.93
CA THR A 161 7.70 -5.24 6.11
C THR A 161 7.55 -6.76 6.18
N ALA A 162 6.57 -7.27 6.93
CA ALA A 162 6.28 -8.71 7.00
C ALA A 162 5.77 -9.26 5.66
N ILE A 163 4.97 -8.49 4.92
CA ILE A 163 4.44 -8.85 3.60
C ILE A 163 5.55 -9.19 2.60
N GLN A 164 6.75 -8.57 2.72
CA GLN A 164 7.88 -8.85 1.83
C GLN A 164 8.42 -10.28 1.93
N GLN A 165 8.09 -11.00 2.99
CA GLN A 165 8.46 -12.40 3.21
C GLN A 165 7.29 -13.20 3.79
N MET A 166 6.05 -12.90 3.35
CA MET A 166 4.82 -13.38 3.97
C MET A 166 4.72 -14.91 4.04
N ASP A 167 5.17 -15.61 3.02
CA ASP A 167 5.18 -17.08 2.99
C ASP A 167 6.17 -17.74 4.00
N ALA A 168 6.98 -16.95 4.69
CA ALA A 168 7.83 -17.40 5.80
C ALA A 168 7.19 -17.19 7.18
N VAL A 169 6.15 -16.36 7.29
CA VAL A 169 5.51 -15.97 8.56
C VAL A 169 4.46 -16.99 8.97
N SER A 170 4.59 -17.54 10.19
CA SER A 170 3.66 -18.56 10.71
C SER A 170 3.67 -18.64 12.22
N TRP A 171 2.58 -19.15 12.80
CA TRP A 171 2.53 -19.57 14.19
C TRP A 171 3.32 -20.86 14.40
N ASN A 172 4.09 -20.95 15.49
CA ASN A 172 4.69 -22.21 15.96
C ASN A 172 3.83 -22.89 17.03
N ASP A 173 4.21 -24.12 17.41
CA ASP A 173 3.49 -24.92 18.41
C ASP A 173 3.44 -24.28 19.81
N LEU A 174 4.29 -23.30 20.09
CA LEU A 174 4.34 -22.56 21.36
C LEU A 174 3.49 -21.29 21.34
N GLY A 175 2.82 -21.00 20.21
CA GLY A 175 2.01 -19.81 20.05
C GLY A 175 2.81 -18.53 19.82
N ASN A 176 4.05 -18.63 19.32
CA ASN A 176 4.81 -17.47 18.87
C ASN A 176 4.79 -17.35 17.35
N ILE A 177 4.87 -16.12 16.84
CA ILE A 177 5.04 -15.88 15.41
C ILE A 177 6.52 -16.03 15.06
N THR A 178 6.80 -16.77 13.99
CA THR A 178 8.16 -17.02 13.51
C THR A 178 8.24 -16.77 12.01
N SER A 179 9.45 -16.54 11.51
CA SER A 179 9.71 -16.18 10.11
C SER A 179 10.52 -17.23 9.35
N SER A 180 10.55 -18.48 9.80
CA SER A 180 11.28 -19.59 9.14
C SER A 180 12.71 -19.21 8.68
N GLY A 181 13.45 -18.47 9.51
CA GLY A 181 14.81 -18.00 9.23
C GLY A 181 14.93 -16.75 8.36
N ALA A 182 13.81 -16.12 7.99
CA ALA A 182 13.82 -14.79 7.39
C ALA A 182 14.13 -13.71 8.44
N ILE A 183 14.86 -12.67 8.04
CA ILE A 183 15.09 -11.49 8.89
C ILE A 183 13.98 -10.49 8.62
N ILE A 184 13.09 -10.32 9.61
CA ILE A 184 12.02 -9.32 9.62
C ILE A 184 12.17 -8.54 10.91
N VAL A 185 12.30 -7.22 10.81
CA VAL A 185 12.44 -6.27 11.92
C VAL A 185 11.44 -5.16 11.73
N ASP A 186 10.51 -5.03 12.65
CA ASP A 186 9.44 -4.04 12.57
C ASP A 186 9.09 -3.43 13.94
N ASP A 187 8.00 -2.69 14.01
CA ASP A 187 7.53 -2.00 15.21
C ASP A 187 7.23 -2.96 16.38
N SER A 188 6.87 -4.21 16.08
CA SER A 188 6.52 -5.23 17.07
C SER A 188 7.72 -6.09 17.47
N THR A 189 8.88 -5.88 16.87
CA THR A 189 10.11 -6.63 17.19
C THR A 189 10.44 -6.55 18.66
N GLY A 190 10.74 -7.71 19.27
CA GLY A 190 11.00 -7.86 20.70
C GLY A 190 9.75 -8.05 21.57
N GLN A 191 8.58 -7.60 21.10
CA GLN A 191 7.31 -7.73 21.81
C GLN A 191 6.77 -9.17 21.75
N SER A 192 5.85 -9.51 22.66
CA SER A 192 5.22 -10.84 22.70
C SER A 192 4.38 -11.17 21.46
N VAL A 193 3.82 -10.14 20.84
CA VAL A 193 2.96 -10.20 19.65
C VAL A 193 3.73 -10.10 18.33
N GLY A 194 5.02 -9.80 18.37
CA GLY A 194 5.85 -9.59 17.18
C GLY A 194 6.48 -10.87 16.63
N ILE A 195 6.96 -10.80 15.40
CA ILE A 195 7.72 -11.86 14.73
C ILE A 195 9.06 -12.07 15.44
N ARG A 196 9.35 -13.31 15.83
CA ARG A 196 10.58 -13.65 16.55
C ARG A 196 11.80 -13.54 15.64
N LEU A 197 12.79 -12.76 16.10
CA LEU A 197 14.09 -12.69 15.41
C LEU A 197 14.86 -14.02 15.50
N PRO A 198 15.62 -14.39 14.46
CA PRO A 198 16.64 -15.43 14.59
C PRO A 198 17.64 -15.10 15.71
N GLN A 199 18.07 -16.12 16.47
CA GLN A 199 18.99 -15.94 17.62
C GLN A 199 20.27 -15.19 17.22
N GLU A 200 20.82 -15.47 16.04
CA GLU A 200 21.99 -14.77 15.52
C GLU A 200 21.80 -13.25 15.37
N MET A 201 20.58 -12.82 15.04
CA MET A 201 20.25 -11.40 14.96
C MET A 201 20.18 -10.76 16.33
N THR A 202 19.53 -11.44 17.30
CA THR A 202 19.48 -11.01 18.70
C THR A 202 20.89 -10.84 19.27
N ASP A 203 21.77 -11.83 19.06
CA ASP A 203 23.16 -11.79 19.52
C ASP A 203 23.95 -10.64 18.86
N ALA A 204 23.72 -10.38 17.58
CA ALA A 204 24.38 -9.31 16.85
C ALA A 204 23.89 -7.92 17.30
N MET A 205 22.61 -7.76 17.62
CA MET A 205 22.05 -6.51 18.17
C MET A 205 22.63 -6.22 19.56
N VAL A 206 22.70 -7.22 20.44
CA VAL A 206 23.34 -7.08 21.75
C VAL A 206 24.81 -6.64 21.60
N LYS A 207 25.55 -7.25 20.67
CA LYS A 207 26.95 -6.88 20.41
C LYS A 207 27.09 -5.45 19.86
N ALA A 208 26.09 -4.96 19.15
CA ALA A 208 26.05 -3.61 18.61
C ALA A 208 25.51 -2.57 19.61
N ASP A 209 25.20 -2.98 20.84
CA ASP A 209 24.61 -2.14 21.90
C ASP A 209 23.27 -1.50 21.47
N LEU A 210 22.45 -2.28 20.76
CA LEU A 210 21.11 -1.87 20.33
C LEU A 210 20.03 -2.51 21.19
N PRO A 211 18.94 -1.76 21.51
CA PRO A 211 17.75 -2.35 22.13
C PRO A 211 17.21 -3.52 21.31
N LEU A 212 16.78 -4.59 21.98
CA LEU A 212 16.15 -5.74 21.33
C LEU A 212 14.68 -5.49 20.99
N ASP A 213 14.06 -4.61 21.76
CA ASP A 213 12.68 -4.19 21.54
C ASP A 213 12.67 -2.90 20.70
N ALA A 214 11.81 -2.87 19.69
CA ALA A 214 11.59 -1.67 18.91
C ALA A 214 11.11 -0.54 19.83
N PRO A 215 11.77 0.64 19.83
CA PRO A 215 11.35 1.75 20.67
C PRO A 215 10.02 2.33 20.15
N SER A 216 9.20 2.82 21.08
CA SER A 216 8.03 3.59 20.73
C SER A 216 8.40 4.97 20.19
N ARG A 217 7.51 5.55 19.38
CA ARG A 217 7.58 6.94 18.98
C ARG A 217 7.50 7.87 20.21
N THR A 218 8.29 8.94 20.18
CA THR A 218 8.11 10.10 21.06
C THR A 218 7.92 11.34 20.21
N ASN A 219 6.85 12.14 20.45
CA ASN A 219 6.50 13.30 19.63
C ASN A 219 6.78 14.67 20.29
N GLY A 220 7.41 14.70 21.45
CA GLY A 220 7.75 15.94 22.15
C GLY A 220 6.60 16.61 22.92
N PHE A 221 5.37 16.10 22.83
CA PHE A 221 4.17 16.61 23.53
C PHE A 221 3.78 15.80 24.76
N GLY A 222 4.73 15.03 25.33
CA GLY A 222 4.40 14.11 26.40
C GLY A 222 3.51 12.96 25.91
N ASP A 223 3.36 12.83 24.61
CA ASP A 223 2.74 11.69 23.98
C ASP A 223 3.67 10.49 24.22
N THR A 224 3.31 9.74 25.25
CA THR A 224 3.85 8.42 25.52
C THR A 224 2.99 7.38 24.79
N SER A 225 2.17 7.83 23.81
CA SER A 225 1.27 6.94 23.10
C SER A 225 2.09 5.84 22.42
N GLN A 226 1.55 4.67 22.49
CA GLN A 226 2.05 3.49 21.81
C GLN A 226 1.80 3.54 20.29
N TRP A 227 1.21 4.64 19.81
CA TRP A 227 0.85 4.84 18.42
C TRP A 227 2.05 5.32 17.60
N ASN A 228 2.62 4.44 16.84
CA ASN A 228 3.81 4.75 16.02
C ASN A 228 3.52 5.76 14.89
N ASN A 229 2.26 5.94 14.50
CA ASN A 229 1.82 7.01 13.60
C ASN A 229 1.70 8.37 14.31
N GLY A 230 1.74 8.41 15.63
CA GLY A 230 1.56 9.62 16.42
C GLY A 230 0.12 9.80 16.90
N PHE A 231 -0.12 10.88 17.63
CA PHE A 231 -1.41 11.24 18.20
C PHE A 231 -2.17 12.17 17.23
N HIS A 232 -3.41 11.82 16.89
CA HIS A 232 -4.23 12.60 15.94
C HIS A 232 -4.82 13.90 16.54
N GLY A 233 -4.64 14.12 17.84
CA GLY A 233 -5.18 15.30 18.53
C GLY A 233 -6.65 15.16 18.94
N ASP A 234 -7.07 16.09 19.81
CA ASP A 234 -8.45 16.23 20.30
C ASP A 234 -8.76 17.72 20.52
N ALA A 235 -9.89 18.03 21.18
CA ALA A 235 -10.29 19.42 21.45
C ALA A 235 -9.32 20.18 22.40
N GLN A 236 -8.47 19.48 23.14
CA GLN A 236 -7.54 20.02 24.14
C GLN A 236 -6.07 19.92 23.71
N THR A 237 -5.73 18.92 22.90
CA THR A 237 -4.35 18.58 22.56
C THR A 237 -4.18 18.65 21.04
N PRO A 238 -3.24 19.44 20.51
CA PRO A 238 -2.93 19.38 19.08
C PRO A 238 -2.46 17.97 18.70
N GLY A 239 -2.57 17.62 17.44
CA GLY A 239 -1.96 16.39 16.92
C GLY A 239 -0.44 16.41 17.05
N THR A 240 0.19 15.38 16.54
CA THR A 240 1.64 15.25 16.49
C THR A 240 2.30 16.47 15.84
N LEU A 241 3.42 16.94 16.41
CA LEU A 241 4.20 18.08 15.91
C LEU A 241 5.66 17.73 15.59
N ASP A 242 6.04 16.47 15.60
CA ASP A 242 7.37 16.01 15.20
C ASP A 242 7.30 14.65 14.49
N ALA A 243 8.40 14.28 13.80
CA ALA A 243 8.57 13.02 13.10
C ALA A 243 8.82 11.84 14.05
N ASN A 244 8.70 10.61 13.57
CA ASN A 244 8.99 9.38 14.31
C ASN A 244 10.51 9.10 14.37
N ARG A 245 11.29 10.00 14.98
CA ARG A 245 12.76 9.97 14.91
C ARG A 245 13.39 8.83 15.66
N VAL A 246 12.86 8.48 16.84
CA VAL A 246 13.49 7.50 17.72
C VAL A 246 13.40 6.10 17.12
N GLN A 247 12.23 5.71 16.65
CA GLN A 247 12.00 4.41 16.08
C GLN A 247 12.69 4.28 14.70
N GLU A 248 12.55 5.28 13.84
CA GLU A 248 13.19 5.30 12.52
C GLU A 248 14.72 5.24 12.62
N GLN A 249 15.32 5.97 13.58
CA GLN A 249 16.74 5.89 13.84
C GLN A 249 17.17 4.49 14.28
N TRP A 250 16.35 3.82 15.10
CA TRP A 250 16.62 2.45 15.51
C TRP A 250 16.58 1.48 14.31
N PHE A 251 15.62 1.59 13.40
CA PHE A 251 15.58 0.80 12.17
C PHE A 251 16.84 1.04 11.30
N ALA A 252 17.22 2.30 11.14
CA ALA A 252 18.43 2.66 10.39
C ALA A 252 19.70 2.11 11.05
N ASP A 253 19.76 2.11 12.39
CA ASP A 253 20.87 1.56 13.17
C ASP A 253 20.94 0.03 13.09
N VAL A 254 19.81 -0.68 13.21
CA VAL A 254 19.76 -2.14 13.00
C VAL A 254 20.25 -2.47 11.59
N THR A 255 19.82 -1.71 10.60
CA THR A 255 20.23 -1.91 9.20
C THR A 255 21.73 -1.73 9.02
N THR A 256 22.29 -0.59 9.48
CA THR A 256 23.66 -0.18 9.16
C THR A 256 24.71 -0.70 10.15
N LYS A 257 24.33 -1.02 11.41
CA LYS A 257 25.25 -1.54 12.42
C LYS A 257 25.20 -3.08 12.54
N VAL A 258 24.12 -3.72 12.08
CA VAL A 258 23.92 -5.17 12.25
C VAL A 258 23.76 -5.89 10.91
N VAL A 259 22.72 -5.57 10.12
CA VAL A 259 22.33 -6.36 8.94
C VAL A 259 23.32 -6.20 7.80
N LEU A 260 23.62 -4.98 7.37
CA LEU A 260 24.57 -4.73 6.27
C LEU A 260 25.99 -5.21 6.59
N PRO A 261 26.57 -4.98 7.80
CA PRO A 261 27.85 -5.56 8.19
C PRO A 261 27.86 -7.11 8.16
N LYS A 262 26.77 -7.76 8.61
CA LYS A 262 26.62 -9.22 8.54
C LYS A 262 26.65 -9.70 7.07
N PHE A 263 25.86 -9.09 6.20
CA PHE A 263 25.78 -9.45 4.79
C PHE A 263 27.11 -9.25 4.06
N ALA A 264 27.79 -8.13 4.34
CA ALA A 264 29.12 -7.85 3.76
C ALA A 264 30.18 -8.88 4.22
N ALA A 265 30.12 -9.32 5.48
CA ALA A 265 31.07 -10.32 6.01
C ALA A 265 30.85 -11.71 5.39
N GLU A 266 29.63 -12.08 5.05
CA GLU A 266 29.30 -13.37 4.43
C GLU A 266 29.68 -13.47 2.95
N SER A 267 30.01 -12.37 2.30
CA SER A 267 30.39 -12.31 0.88
C SER A 267 29.37 -12.97 -0.06
N LYS A 268 28.10 -12.95 0.34
CA LYS A 268 26.96 -13.38 -0.47
C LYS A 268 26.21 -12.16 -1.00
N PRO A 269 25.61 -12.24 -2.20
CA PRO A 269 24.74 -11.19 -2.67
C PRO A 269 23.52 -11.06 -1.75
N PHE A 270 22.93 -9.87 -1.68
CA PHE A 270 21.80 -9.62 -0.80
C PHE A 270 20.70 -8.80 -1.46
N VAL A 271 19.47 -8.97 -0.94
CA VAL A 271 18.33 -8.10 -1.18
C VAL A 271 17.84 -7.61 0.17
N LEU A 272 17.87 -6.30 0.38
CA LEU A 272 17.42 -5.66 1.61
C LEU A 272 16.29 -4.69 1.27
N LEU A 273 15.19 -4.78 2.01
CA LEU A 273 14.13 -3.78 1.97
C LEU A 273 14.15 -2.98 3.27
N PHE A 274 14.13 -1.65 3.15
CA PHE A 274 13.91 -0.71 4.24
C PHE A 274 12.62 0.07 4.00
N TRP A 275 11.67 -0.03 4.92
CA TRP A 275 10.39 0.67 4.83
C TRP A 275 10.30 1.73 5.93
N SER A 276 10.57 2.97 5.59
CA SER A 276 10.37 4.11 6.50
C SER A 276 8.88 4.33 6.72
N ARG A 277 8.45 4.43 7.98
CA ARG A 277 7.09 4.79 8.34
C ARG A 277 6.77 6.26 8.01
N ASP A 278 7.79 7.13 8.09
CA ASP A 278 7.66 8.52 7.67
C ASP A 278 7.84 8.67 6.15
N PRO A 279 7.14 9.66 5.55
CA PRO A 279 6.31 10.69 6.15
C PRO A 279 4.86 10.31 6.48
N ASP A 280 4.35 9.14 6.08
CA ASP A 280 2.96 8.68 6.18
C ASP A 280 2.37 8.89 7.58
N GLY A 281 2.92 8.19 8.60
CA GLY A 281 2.40 8.23 9.96
C GLY A 281 2.36 9.63 10.56
N THR A 282 3.36 10.45 10.24
CA THR A 282 3.41 11.85 10.67
C THR A 282 2.38 12.72 9.94
N GLN A 283 2.16 12.51 8.64
CA GLN A 283 1.16 13.23 7.84
C GLN A 283 -0.27 12.90 8.27
N HIS A 284 -0.54 11.64 8.62
CA HIS A 284 -1.84 11.24 9.15
C HIS A 284 -2.22 12.01 10.40
N ASN A 285 -1.27 12.25 11.30
CA ASN A 285 -1.53 12.72 12.65
C ASN A 285 -1.00 14.12 12.94
N GLN A 286 -0.56 14.86 11.91
CA GLN A 286 0.00 16.20 12.07
C GLN A 286 -1.00 17.16 12.76
N GLY A 287 -0.48 17.99 13.65
CA GLY A 287 -1.25 18.96 14.43
C GLY A 287 -1.21 20.39 13.89
N ASP A 288 -0.63 20.63 12.72
CA ASP A 288 -0.41 21.98 12.19
C ASP A 288 -1.71 22.68 11.77
N SER A 289 -2.75 21.92 11.41
CA SER A 289 -3.97 22.49 10.80
C SER A 289 -5.25 21.72 11.10
N LEU A 290 -5.45 21.30 12.35
CA LEU A 290 -6.70 20.63 12.75
C LEU A 290 -7.92 21.54 12.47
N GLN A 291 -8.96 20.95 11.84
CA GLN A 291 -10.20 21.63 11.40
C GLN A 291 -9.97 22.74 10.35
N ASN A 292 -8.81 22.76 9.69
CA ASN A 292 -8.46 23.70 8.63
C ASN A 292 -7.76 22.99 7.47
N LEU A 293 -8.07 23.36 6.24
CA LEU A 293 -7.48 22.76 5.06
C LEU A 293 -6.03 23.22 4.78
N GLU A 294 -5.60 24.32 5.39
CA GLU A 294 -4.27 24.89 5.22
C GLU A 294 -3.57 25.10 6.58
N PRO A 295 -2.28 24.79 6.68
CA PRO A 295 -1.41 24.25 5.63
C PRO A 295 -1.66 22.78 5.25
N GLY A 296 -2.52 22.06 5.97
CA GLY A 296 -2.74 20.64 5.76
C GLY A 296 -1.43 19.85 5.90
N ILE A 297 -1.23 18.89 5.04
CA ILE A 297 0.01 18.09 4.98
C ILE A 297 1.20 18.82 4.33
N ASN A 298 1.10 20.12 4.11
CA ASN A 298 2.23 20.97 3.65
C ASN A 298 2.87 21.76 4.81
N GLY A 299 2.43 21.54 6.05
CA GLY A 299 2.94 22.18 7.26
C GLY A 299 4.31 21.67 7.69
N ASP A 300 4.80 22.28 8.78
CA ASP A 300 6.16 22.01 9.28
C ASP A 300 6.31 20.59 9.84
N THR A 301 5.27 20.04 10.43
CA THR A 301 5.30 18.66 10.96
C THR A 301 5.48 17.64 9.83
N SER A 302 4.73 17.77 8.74
CA SER A 302 4.89 16.90 7.56
C SER A 302 6.27 17.04 6.94
N LYS A 303 6.85 18.26 6.89
CA LYS A 303 8.24 18.44 6.43
C LYS A 303 9.26 17.72 7.31
N ARG A 304 9.03 17.69 8.64
CA ARG A 304 9.89 16.89 9.55
C ARG A 304 9.79 15.39 9.25
N GLY A 305 8.61 14.87 8.90
CA GLY A 305 8.45 13.50 8.43
C GLY A 305 9.25 13.22 7.16
N LEU A 306 9.17 14.13 6.16
CA LEU A 306 9.99 14.04 4.94
C LEU A 306 11.49 14.02 5.24
N GLN A 307 11.95 14.93 6.11
CA GLN A 307 13.36 15.02 6.53
C GLN A 307 13.83 13.78 7.29
N ASN A 308 12.94 13.14 8.05
CA ASN A 308 13.25 11.92 8.79
C ASN A 308 13.45 10.72 7.85
N ALA A 309 12.57 10.52 6.86
CA ALA A 309 12.76 9.51 5.82
C ALA A 309 14.06 9.73 5.02
N ASP A 310 14.33 10.99 4.64
CA ASP A 310 15.59 11.37 3.96
C ASP A 310 16.83 11.09 4.79
N HIS A 311 16.76 11.31 6.12
CA HIS A 311 17.83 11.01 7.05
C HIS A 311 18.14 9.50 7.09
N CYS A 312 17.12 8.64 7.14
CA CYS A 312 17.29 7.19 7.10
C CYS A 312 17.95 6.74 5.79
N LEU A 313 17.45 7.23 4.66
CA LEU A 313 18.09 6.95 3.36
C LEU A 313 19.56 7.41 3.35
N LYS A 314 19.81 8.61 3.82
CA LYS A 314 21.18 9.15 3.90
C LYS A 314 22.09 8.24 4.70
N GLN A 315 21.66 7.72 5.84
CA GLN A 315 22.47 6.80 6.66
C GLN A 315 22.82 5.50 5.91
N LEU A 316 21.90 4.95 5.13
CA LEU A 316 22.15 3.78 4.28
C LEU A 316 23.16 4.09 3.17
N LEU A 317 23.01 5.25 2.51
CA LEU A 317 23.94 5.70 1.47
C LEU A 317 25.34 5.99 2.02
N ASP A 318 25.44 6.64 3.18
CA ASP A 318 26.70 6.89 3.88
C ASP A 318 27.42 5.57 4.25
N TRP A 319 26.65 4.54 4.65
CA TRP A 319 27.21 3.22 4.90
C TRP A 319 27.79 2.61 3.61
N LEU A 320 27.09 2.72 2.49
CA LEU A 320 27.59 2.26 1.18
C LEU A 320 28.85 3.04 0.78
N ASP A 321 28.90 4.36 0.99
CA ASP A 321 30.06 5.20 0.70
C ASP A 321 31.29 4.80 1.51
N ALA A 322 31.10 4.39 2.75
CA ALA A 322 32.15 3.85 3.61
C ALA A 322 32.61 2.43 3.20
N HIS A 323 31.83 1.73 2.34
CA HIS A 323 32.10 0.36 1.87
C HIS A 323 32.14 0.29 0.33
N PRO A 324 33.15 0.92 -0.32
CA PRO A 324 33.14 1.11 -1.78
C PRO A 324 33.10 -0.17 -2.59
N ALA A 325 33.63 -1.28 -2.09
CA ALA A 325 33.56 -2.58 -2.76
C ALA A 325 32.11 -3.16 -2.77
N VAL A 326 31.33 -2.92 -1.71
CA VAL A 326 29.92 -3.28 -1.66
C VAL A 326 29.11 -2.32 -2.56
N LYS A 327 29.35 -1.00 -2.41
CA LYS A 327 28.67 0.03 -3.20
C LYS A 327 28.79 -0.21 -4.70
N ALA A 328 30.00 -0.57 -5.19
CA ALA A 328 30.25 -0.79 -6.62
C ALA A 328 29.42 -1.96 -7.21
N ASN A 329 28.81 -2.78 -6.38
CA ASN A 329 28.00 -3.95 -6.75
C ASN A 329 26.59 -3.88 -6.17
N THR A 330 26.11 -2.70 -5.81
CA THR A 330 24.81 -2.52 -5.15
C THR A 330 23.96 -1.51 -5.92
N ASP A 331 22.78 -1.94 -6.31
CA ASP A 331 21.71 -1.09 -6.79
C ASP A 331 20.85 -0.60 -5.64
N VAL A 332 20.41 0.64 -5.70
CA VAL A 332 19.48 1.25 -4.75
C VAL A 332 18.25 1.70 -5.54
N LEU A 333 17.11 1.10 -5.26
CA LEU A 333 15.82 1.51 -5.77
C LEU A 333 15.04 2.18 -4.65
N ILE A 334 14.56 3.37 -4.89
CA ILE A 334 13.75 4.15 -3.97
C ILE A 334 12.33 4.22 -4.53
N THR A 335 11.35 3.98 -3.70
CA THR A 335 9.95 4.23 -4.03
C THR A 335 9.20 4.81 -2.84
N SER A 336 7.99 5.28 -3.07
CA SER A 336 6.93 5.32 -2.06
C SER A 336 5.80 4.40 -2.50
N ASP A 337 5.09 3.88 -1.55
CA ASP A 337 3.97 3.00 -1.82
C ASP A 337 2.78 3.77 -2.44
N HIS A 338 2.51 4.99 -1.98
CA HIS A 338 1.51 5.91 -2.52
C HIS A 338 1.90 7.38 -2.29
N GLY A 339 1.12 8.30 -2.86
CA GLY A 339 1.11 9.70 -2.50
C GLY A 339 0.10 9.99 -1.38
N PHE A 340 -0.26 11.27 -1.18
CA PHE A 340 -1.03 11.72 -0.02
C PHE A 340 -1.86 12.96 -0.33
N ALA A 341 -3.00 13.15 0.37
CA ALA A 341 -3.81 14.37 0.30
C ALA A 341 -4.26 14.84 1.68
N THR A 342 -4.56 16.13 1.81
CA THR A 342 -5.19 16.68 3.02
C THR A 342 -6.65 16.25 3.09
N ILE A 343 -7.12 15.81 4.25
CA ILE A 343 -8.51 15.45 4.49
C ILE A 343 -9.39 16.69 4.46
N SER A 344 -10.45 16.64 3.66
CA SER A 344 -11.62 17.51 3.77
C SER A 344 -12.84 16.68 4.17
N ARG A 345 -13.65 17.20 5.07
CA ARG A 345 -14.95 16.61 5.44
C ARG A 345 -16.10 17.12 4.56
N ARG A 346 -15.76 17.93 3.56
CA ARG A 346 -16.68 18.51 2.57
C ARG A 346 -15.89 18.96 1.35
N GLU A 347 -16.49 18.84 0.18
CA GLU A 347 -15.91 19.47 -1.01
C GLU A 347 -16.16 20.99 -0.94
N ILE A 348 -15.12 21.77 -1.16
CA ILE A 348 -15.19 23.23 -1.26
C ILE A 348 -14.84 23.64 -2.66
N ALA A 349 -15.78 24.25 -3.37
CA ALA A 349 -15.55 24.81 -4.69
C ALA A 349 -14.57 26.00 -4.64
N GLY A 350 -13.94 26.33 -5.78
CA GLY A 350 -12.98 27.42 -5.87
C GLY A 350 -13.52 28.82 -5.50
N ASP A 351 -14.84 28.99 -5.42
CA ASP A 351 -15.52 30.18 -4.94
C ASP A 351 -15.83 30.13 -3.43
N GLY A 352 -15.41 29.07 -2.72
CA GLY A 352 -15.63 28.85 -1.31
C GLY A 352 -16.98 28.24 -0.95
N THR A 353 -17.80 27.85 -1.93
CA THR A 353 -19.09 27.18 -1.68
C THR A 353 -18.89 25.72 -1.31
N GLN A 354 -19.65 25.24 -0.32
CA GLN A 354 -19.72 23.83 0.04
C GLN A 354 -20.57 23.07 -0.97
N SER A 355 -20.11 21.90 -1.43
CA SER A 355 -20.82 21.07 -2.40
C SER A 355 -21.31 19.73 -1.84
N THR A 356 -20.88 19.32 -0.67
CA THR A 356 -21.32 18.07 -0.03
C THR A 356 -22.61 18.33 0.75
N GLU A 357 -23.77 18.21 0.11
CA GLU A 357 -25.06 18.59 0.70
C GLU A 357 -26.09 17.45 0.72
N VAL A 358 -25.81 16.34 0.04
CA VAL A 358 -26.82 15.28 -0.23
C VAL A 358 -26.79 14.15 0.81
N SER A 359 -25.73 14.03 1.60
CA SER A 359 -25.56 12.95 2.55
C SER A 359 -26.53 13.02 3.73
N ALA A 360 -27.15 11.89 4.07
CA ALA A 360 -27.92 11.74 5.30
C ALA A 360 -27.02 11.78 6.55
N ALA A 361 -25.74 11.51 6.39
CA ALA A 361 -24.77 11.53 7.47
C ALA A 361 -24.46 12.95 8.00
N LEU A 362 -24.77 14.01 7.24
CA LEU A 362 -24.58 15.41 7.69
C LEU A 362 -25.42 15.77 8.93
N ASP A 363 -26.53 15.07 9.16
CA ASP A 363 -27.38 15.22 10.34
C ASP A 363 -26.96 14.29 11.51
N TYR A 364 -25.93 13.47 11.28
CA TYR A 364 -25.42 12.54 12.26
C TYR A 364 -24.45 13.24 13.20
N ALA A 365 -24.82 13.33 14.46
CA ALA A 365 -23.96 13.86 15.52
C ALA A 365 -23.76 12.75 16.57
N PRO A 366 -22.58 12.13 16.68
CA PRO A 366 -22.32 11.15 17.72
C PRO A 366 -22.32 11.84 19.09
N ALA A 367 -23.05 11.25 20.04
CA ALA A 367 -23.06 11.72 21.42
C ALA A 367 -21.74 11.36 22.11
N GLY A 368 -21.23 12.28 22.92
CA GLY A 368 -20.14 11.99 23.87
C GLY A 368 -18.76 11.78 23.25
N THR A 369 -18.52 12.24 22.04
CA THR A 369 -17.17 12.24 21.47
C THR A 369 -16.39 13.47 21.93
N ASP A 370 -15.12 13.28 22.27
CA ASP A 370 -14.18 14.36 22.56
C ASP A 370 -13.83 15.18 21.29
N LYS A 371 -14.37 14.77 20.15
CA LYS A 371 -14.16 15.35 18.82
C LYS A 371 -15.51 15.65 18.16
N PRO A 372 -16.16 16.77 18.53
CA PRO A 372 -17.38 17.16 17.85
C PRO A 372 -17.04 17.50 16.39
N GLU A 373 -17.54 16.71 15.45
CA GLU A 373 -17.50 17.08 14.05
C GLU A 373 -18.30 18.39 13.86
N PRO A 374 -17.79 19.35 13.11
CA PRO A 374 -18.55 20.56 12.81
C PRO A 374 -19.86 20.21 12.12
N LYS A 375 -20.93 20.87 12.47
CA LYS A 375 -22.23 20.66 11.85
C LYS A 375 -22.14 20.89 10.33
N GLY A 376 -22.70 19.94 9.56
CA GLY A 376 -22.67 19.99 8.10
C GLY A 376 -21.38 19.44 7.48
N THR A 377 -20.58 18.69 8.26
CA THR A 377 -19.45 17.92 7.73
C THR A 377 -19.76 16.42 7.76
N LEU A 378 -19.08 15.66 6.91
CA LEU A 378 -19.20 14.20 6.86
C LEU A 378 -18.51 13.59 8.08
N PRO A 379 -19.22 12.85 8.94
CA PRO A 379 -18.62 12.15 10.07
C PRO A 379 -17.88 10.89 9.61
N GLN A 380 -17.13 10.28 10.51
CA GLN A 380 -16.60 8.91 10.35
C GLN A 380 -17.76 7.94 10.04
N GLY A 381 -17.56 7.00 9.12
CA GLY A 381 -18.57 6.00 8.71
C GLY A 381 -19.74 6.60 7.91
N PHE A 382 -19.54 7.75 7.27
CA PHE A 382 -20.62 8.44 6.53
C PHE A 382 -21.24 7.58 5.42
N LEU A 383 -20.45 6.73 4.73
CA LEU A 383 -20.98 5.86 3.69
C LEU A 383 -21.87 4.75 4.28
N ALA A 384 -21.48 4.16 5.41
CA ALA A 384 -22.31 3.16 6.10
C ALA A 384 -23.65 3.75 6.57
N ILE A 385 -23.62 5.02 7.06
CA ILE A 385 -24.82 5.75 7.47
C ILE A 385 -25.75 5.99 6.28
N ASP A 386 -25.20 6.50 5.15
CA ASP A 386 -26.00 6.74 3.94
C ASP A 386 -26.61 5.46 3.37
N LEU A 387 -25.86 4.38 3.31
CA LEU A 387 -26.35 3.08 2.87
C LEU A 387 -27.42 2.52 3.82
N GLY A 388 -27.24 2.68 5.12
CA GLY A 388 -28.23 2.29 6.14
C GLY A 388 -29.54 3.05 5.97
N VAL A 389 -29.49 4.36 5.94
CA VAL A 389 -30.68 5.23 5.83
C VAL A 389 -31.40 5.06 4.49
N ARG A 390 -30.67 5.17 3.36
CA ARG A 390 -31.25 5.13 2.02
C ARG A 390 -31.58 3.72 1.55
N GLY A 391 -30.81 2.72 2.02
CA GLY A 391 -31.05 1.31 1.73
C GLY A 391 -32.06 0.66 2.66
N HIS A 392 -32.54 1.37 3.70
CA HIS A 392 -33.40 0.84 4.75
C HIS A 392 -32.80 -0.40 5.44
N MET A 393 -31.49 -0.37 5.71
CA MET A 393 -30.75 -1.42 6.40
C MET A 393 -30.33 -0.94 7.79
N ARG A 394 -30.32 -1.84 8.76
CA ARG A 394 -29.70 -1.59 10.06
C ARG A 394 -28.19 -1.66 9.90
N VAL A 395 -27.45 -0.88 10.68
CA VAL A 395 -25.99 -0.86 10.69
C VAL A 395 -25.50 -1.48 11.99
N PHE A 396 -24.50 -2.33 11.92
CA PHE A 396 -23.90 -3.00 13.07
C PHE A 396 -22.38 -2.78 13.06
N ASP A 397 -21.80 -2.62 14.25
CA ASP A 397 -20.36 -2.47 14.44
C ASP A 397 -19.68 -3.85 14.48
N PRO A 398 -18.76 -4.18 13.56
CA PRO A 398 -18.09 -5.48 13.53
C PRO A 398 -17.11 -5.70 14.67
N THR A 399 -16.72 -4.64 15.39
CA THR A 399 -15.75 -4.71 16.50
C THR A 399 -16.40 -4.88 17.86
N VAL A 400 -17.70 -4.61 17.98
CA VAL A 400 -18.43 -4.62 19.25
C VAL A 400 -19.55 -5.67 19.24
N ARG A 401 -19.59 -6.51 20.27
CA ARG A 401 -20.68 -7.48 20.48
C ARG A 401 -21.85 -6.84 21.23
N ALA A 402 -23.07 -7.21 20.84
CA ALA A 402 -24.30 -6.72 21.47
C ALA A 402 -24.36 -6.98 22.99
N THR A 403 -23.82 -8.13 23.43
CA THR A 403 -23.61 -8.48 24.84
C THR A 403 -22.36 -9.36 24.94
N ALA A 404 -21.70 -9.34 26.10
CA ALA A 404 -20.54 -10.18 26.36
C ALA A 404 -20.85 -11.67 26.07
N GLY A 405 -20.04 -12.32 25.24
CA GLY A 405 -20.22 -13.71 24.82
C GLY A 405 -21.28 -13.96 23.75
N SER A 406 -21.96 -12.91 23.25
CA SER A 406 -22.88 -13.01 22.13
C SER A 406 -22.14 -13.19 20.80
N SER A 407 -22.75 -13.91 19.85
CA SER A 407 -22.33 -13.88 18.44
C SER A 407 -22.89 -12.68 17.68
N ALA A 408 -23.94 -12.03 18.20
CA ALA A 408 -24.57 -10.88 17.57
C ALA A 408 -23.71 -9.62 17.75
N TYR A 409 -23.64 -8.80 16.71
CA TYR A 409 -22.97 -7.51 16.70
C TYR A 409 -23.85 -6.41 17.29
N GLN A 410 -23.22 -5.37 17.83
CA GLN A 410 -23.92 -4.22 18.35
C GLN A 410 -24.49 -3.36 17.21
N GLU A 411 -25.77 -3.03 17.29
CA GLU A 411 -26.40 -2.11 16.35
C GLU A 411 -25.96 -0.67 16.61
N VAL A 412 -25.60 0.02 15.53
CA VAL A 412 -25.35 1.46 15.53
C VAL A 412 -26.66 2.18 15.30
N GLN A 413 -27.08 3.04 16.24
CA GLN A 413 -28.30 3.81 16.08
C GLN A 413 -28.05 5.04 15.21
N ILE A 414 -28.71 5.10 14.05
CA ILE A 414 -28.62 6.24 13.13
C ILE A 414 -29.83 7.15 13.37
N GLY A 415 -29.57 8.46 13.51
CA GLY A 415 -30.62 9.44 13.74
C GLY A 415 -31.00 9.56 15.22
N GLY A 416 -30.20 10.26 15.99
CA GLY A 416 -30.36 10.50 17.41
C GLY A 416 -29.02 10.77 18.09
N GLU A 417 -29.01 10.77 19.43
CA GLU A 417 -27.74 10.73 20.16
C GLU A 417 -27.13 9.34 20.00
N LEU A 418 -26.02 9.26 19.27
CA LEU A 418 -25.35 8.00 18.98
C LEU A 418 -24.22 7.75 19.97
N SER A 419 -24.04 6.49 20.31
CA SER A 419 -23.05 6.10 21.31
C SER A 419 -21.66 5.83 20.71
N HIS A 420 -21.56 5.58 19.40
CA HIS A 420 -20.29 5.29 18.72
C HIS A 420 -20.46 5.36 17.20
N TYR A 421 -19.34 5.37 16.48
CA TYR A 421 -19.28 5.31 15.02
C TYR A 421 -19.34 3.85 14.52
N PRO A 422 -19.79 3.64 13.27
CA PRO A 422 -19.66 2.32 12.65
C PRO A 422 -18.19 1.91 12.55
N GLY A 423 -17.88 0.72 13.09
CA GLY A 423 -16.56 0.13 12.94
C GLY A 423 -15.44 0.73 13.77
N ASN A 424 -15.76 1.57 14.74
CA ASN A 424 -14.74 2.16 15.61
C ASN A 424 -13.58 2.77 14.78
N GLU A 425 -12.32 2.50 15.11
CA GLU A 425 -11.17 3.05 14.37
C GLU A 425 -10.94 2.43 12.99
N THR A 426 -11.42 1.22 12.76
CA THR A 426 -11.28 0.53 11.46
C THR A 426 -12.31 0.96 10.41
N ILE A 427 -13.28 1.80 10.75
CA ILE A 427 -14.33 2.24 9.82
C ILE A 427 -14.97 1.07 9.06
N ALA A 428 -15.34 0.02 9.77
CA ALA A 428 -16.03 -1.11 9.17
C ALA A 428 -17.48 -1.15 9.61
N ALA A 429 -18.37 -1.67 8.78
CA ALA A 429 -19.79 -1.79 9.11
C ALA A 429 -20.41 -3.03 8.48
N LEU A 430 -21.33 -3.65 9.22
CA LEU A 430 -22.20 -4.70 8.72
C LEU A 430 -23.60 -4.14 8.54
N LEU A 431 -24.20 -4.29 7.37
CA LEU A 431 -25.52 -3.77 7.05
C LEU A 431 -26.49 -4.92 6.73
N GLY A 432 -27.70 -4.80 7.26
CA GLY A 432 -28.75 -5.79 7.02
C GLY A 432 -29.87 -5.72 8.06
N ASP A 433 -30.83 -6.64 7.99
CA ASP A 433 -31.93 -6.69 8.97
C ASP A 433 -31.47 -7.21 10.33
N THR A 434 -30.58 -8.21 10.30
CA THR A 434 -29.96 -8.80 11.50
C THR A 434 -28.61 -9.39 11.11
N VAL A 435 -27.57 -9.23 11.96
CA VAL A 435 -26.28 -9.88 11.77
C VAL A 435 -25.94 -10.64 13.06
N LYS A 436 -25.92 -11.96 12.97
CA LYS A 436 -25.77 -12.88 14.11
C LYS A 436 -24.59 -13.84 13.97
N LYS A 437 -24.10 -14.07 12.75
CA LYS A 437 -22.96 -14.93 12.52
C LYS A 437 -21.66 -14.19 12.76
N VAL A 438 -20.74 -14.83 13.45
CA VAL A 438 -19.44 -14.23 13.77
C VAL A 438 -18.59 -13.90 12.54
N ASP A 439 -18.79 -14.63 11.44
CA ASP A 439 -18.11 -14.43 10.17
C ASP A 439 -18.79 -13.39 9.27
N GLY A 440 -19.85 -12.74 9.74
CA GLY A 440 -20.59 -11.73 8.99
C GLY A 440 -21.35 -12.27 7.76
N SER A 441 -21.36 -13.58 7.53
CA SER A 441 -21.91 -14.17 6.29
C SER A 441 -23.44 -14.02 6.15
N ASP A 442 -24.15 -13.58 7.19
CA ASP A 442 -25.56 -13.22 7.16
C ASP A 442 -25.83 -11.71 7.04
N ALA A 443 -24.80 -10.88 6.92
CA ALA A 443 -24.95 -9.49 6.53
C ALA A 443 -25.41 -9.38 5.05
N GLN A 444 -26.17 -8.35 4.73
CA GLN A 444 -26.50 -8.03 3.34
C GLN A 444 -25.31 -7.37 2.65
N LEU A 445 -24.70 -6.39 3.32
CA LEU A 445 -23.44 -5.75 2.90
C LEU A 445 -22.44 -5.78 4.05
N ILE A 446 -21.16 -5.93 3.72
CA ILE A 446 -20.03 -5.66 4.61
C ILE A 446 -19.28 -4.51 3.97
N LEU A 447 -19.03 -3.45 4.72
CA LEU A 447 -18.28 -2.28 4.30
C LEU A 447 -16.97 -2.25 5.06
N GLU A 448 -15.87 -2.08 4.33
CA GLU A 448 -14.52 -1.88 4.86
C GLU A 448 -14.01 -0.52 4.37
N GLY A 449 -13.94 0.44 5.30
CA GLY A 449 -13.48 1.79 5.01
C GLY A 449 -11.96 1.87 5.03
N ASN A 450 -11.40 2.57 4.04
CA ASN A 450 -9.97 2.70 3.84
C ASN A 450 -9.60 4.14 3.43
N GLY A 451 -10.12 5.11 4.14
CA GLY A 451 -9.79 6.52 3.90
C GLY A 451 -10.36 7.06 2.60
N GLY A 452 -9.57 7.08 1.54
CA GLY A 452 -9.96 7.61 0.22
C GLY A 452 -10.84 6.67 -0.61
N SER A 453 -11.01 5.41 -0.18
CA SER A 453 -11.83 4.40 -0.85
C SER A 453 -12.45 3.44 0.16
N ASP A 454 -13.65 2.94 -0.15
CA ASP A 454 -14.31 1.90 0.62
C ASP A 454 -14.60 0.68 -0.25
N LEU A 455 -14.50 -0.50 0.37
CA LEU A 455 -14.76 -1.79 -0.23
C LEU A 455 -16.08 -2.36 0.31
N LEU A 456 -16.98 -2.76 -0.57
CA LEU A 456 -18.24 -3.36 -0.20
C LEU A 456 -18.31 -4.82 -0.66
N TYR A 457 -18.61 -5.71 0.27
CA TYR A 457 -18.79 -7.12 0.01
C TYR A 457 -20.26 -7.51 0.15
N VAL A 458 -20.70 -8.45 -0.67
CA VAL A 458 -22.05 -9.00 -0.67
C VAL A 458 -21.97 -10.51 -0.42
N PRO A 459 -21.98 -10.96 0.86
CA PRO A 459 -21.80 -12.40 1.18
C PRO A 459 -22.82 -13.32 0.50
N SER A 460 -24.04 -12.85 0.33
CA SER A 460 -25.13 -13.58 -0.37
C SER A 460 -24.94 -13.70 -1.87
N LYS A 461 -23.97 -12.99 -2.46
CA LYS A 461 -23.76 -12.88 -3.91
C LYS A 461 -25.00 -12.46 -4.69
N ASN A 462 -25.87 -11.64 -4.10
CA ASN A 462 -27.12 -11.17 -4.70
C ASN A 462 -26.87 -10.03 -5.70
N PRO A 463 -27.05 -10.23 -7.03
CA PRO A 463 -26.80 -9.21 -8.02
C PRO A 463 -27.81 -8.06 -7.99
N GLU A 464 -29.04 -8.29 -7.51
CA GLU A 464 -30.05 -7.22 -7.39
C GLU A 464 -29.66 -6.23 -6.29
N LEU A 465 -29.13 -6.73 -5.17
CA LEU A 465 -28.63 -5.90 -4.09
C LEU A 465 -27.44 -5.04 -4.59
N VAL A 466 -26.50 -5.63 -5.34
CA VAL A 466 -25.38 -4.89 -5.94
C VAL A 466 -25.89 -3.77 -6.84
N ARG A 467 -26.84 -4.04 -7.77
CA ARG A 467 -27.41 -3.00 -8.66
C ARG A 467 -28.11 -1.88 -7.89
N LYS A 468 -28.87 -2.24 -6.84
CA LYS A 468 -29.51 -1.24 -5.97
C LYS A 468 -28.49 -0.38 -5.24
N THR A 469 -27.43 -0.99 -4.72
CA THR A 469 -26.34 -0.27 -4.05
C THR A 469 -25.63 0.67 -5.01
N VAL A 470 -25.26 0.24 -6.22
CA VAL A 470 -24.67 1.11 -7.25
C VAL A 470 -25.60 2.29 -7.55
N ALA A 471 -26.90 2.05 -7.70
CA ALA A 471 -27.87 3.12 -7.95
C ALA A 471 -28.03 4.12 -6.79
N LEU A 472 -27.78 3.72 -5.54
CA LEU A 472 -27.70 4.63 -4.40
C LEU A 472 -26.41 5.45 -4.43
N LEU A 473 -25.27 4.79 -4.66
CA LEU A 473 -23.95 5.42 -4.70
C LEU A 473 -23.84 6.53 -5.74
N THR A 474 -24.48 6.35 -6.92
CA THR A 474 -24.51 7.39 -7.97
C THR A 474 -25.25 8.68 -7.55
N GLN A 475 -25.99 8.67 -6.44
CA GLN A 475 -26.73 9.83 -5.94
C GLN A 475 -25.99 10.57 -4.83
N LEU A 476 -24.84 10.09 -4.40
CA LEU A 476 -24.03 10.69 -3.33
C LEU A 476 -22.95 11.57 -3.96
N ASP A 477 -22.97 12.84 -3.62
CA ASP A 477 -22.13 13.86 -4.25
C ASP A 477 -20.65 13.80 -3.83
N TYR A 478 -20.33 13.10 -2.77
CA TYR A 478 -18.96 12.84 -2.31
C TYR A 478 -18.27 11.66 -3.01
N ILE A 479 -19.01 10.88 -3.82
CA ILE A 479 -18.43 9.76 -4.58
C ILE A 479 -17.61 10.29 -5.76
N GLY A 480 -16.36 9.83 -5.87
CA GLY A 480 -15.45 10.14 -6.96
C GLY A 480 -15.49 9.12 -8.11
N GLY A 481 -15.84 7.86 -7.84
CA GLY A 481 -15.96 6.82 -8.86
C GLY A 481 -16.49 5.52 -8.27
N ILE A 482 -17.13 4.70 -9.11
CA ILE A 482 -17.76 3.45 -8.70
C ILE A 482 -17.25 2.32 -9.59
N PHE A 483 -16.78 1.24 -8.98
CA PHE A 483 -16.31 0.05 -9.67
C PHE A 483 -17.04 -1.18 -9.12
N VAL A 484 -17.49 -2.07 -10.01
CA VAL A 484 -18.32 -3.21 -9.66
C VAL A 484 -17.74 -4.51 -10.20
N ASP A 485 -17.80 -5.59 -9.44
CA ASP A 485 -17.32 -6.90 -9.89
C ASP A 485 -18.07 -7.33 -11.16
N ASP A 486 -17.30 -7.67 -12.19
CA ASP A 486 -17.75 -8.08 -13.52
C ASP A 486 -18.78 -9.22 -13.46
N ALA A 487 -18.73 -10.06 -12.41
CA ALA A 487 -19.67 -11.16 -12.24
C ALA A 487 -21.11 -10.70 -11.94
N TYR A 488 -21.31 -9.52 -11.33
CA TYR A 488 -22.63 -8.98 -11.03
C TYR A 488 -23.22 -8.15 -12.15
N CYS A 489 -22.36 -7.53 -12.97
CA CYS A 489 -22.75 -6.60 -14.03
C CYS A 489 -22.00 -6.94 -15.32
N PRO A 490 -22.29 -8.10 -15.95
CA PRO A 490 -21.58 -8.55 -17.15
C PRO A 490 -21.76 -7.62 -18.37
N ALA A 491 -22.85 -6.86 -18.42
CA ALA A 491 -23.02 -5.80 -19.40
C ALA A 491 -22.91 -4.43 -18.73
N ALA A 492 -22.25 -3.46 -19.39
CA ALA A 492 -22.09 -2.11 -18.86
C ALA A 492 -23.43 -1.42 -18.51
N THR A 493 -24.53 -1.85 -19.15
CA THR A 493 -25.89 -1.36 -18.89
C THR A 493 -26.54 -1.97 -17.65
N ASP A 494 -25.98 -3.03 -17.07
CA ASP A 494 -26.55 -3.68 -15.88
C ASP A 494 -26.32 -2.84 -14.63
N CYS A 495 -25.18 -2.11 -14.59
CA CYS A 495 -24.80 -1.19 -13.50
C CYS A 495 -24.39 0.16 -14.09
N PRO A 496 -25.35 0.94 -14.66
CA PRO A 496 -25.02 2.23 -15.22
C PRO A 496 -24.44 3.16 -14.14
N GLY A 497 -23.46 3.97 -14.49
CA GLY A 497 -22.71 4.82 -13.57
C GLY A 497 -21.45 4.16 -13.01
N ALA A 498 -21.27 2.83 -13.12
CA ALA A 498 -20.10 2.11 -12.64
C ALA A 498 -19.26 1.52 -13.80
N LEU A 499 -17.95 1.38 -13.55
CA LEU A 499 -17.01 0.62 -14.37
C LEU A 499 -16.77 -0.77 -13.77
N PRO A 500 -16.29 -1.77 -14.55
CA PRO A 500 -15.98 -3.08 -14.00
C PRO A 500 -14.69 -3.07 -13.14
N LEU A 501 -14.60 -3.92 -12.13
CA LEU A 501 -13.37 -4.06 -11.30
C LEU A 501 -12.15 -4.51 -12.12
N SER A 502 -12.37 -5.23 -13.23
CA SER A 502 -11.29 -5.57 -14.16
C SER A 502 -10.64 -4.36 -14.81
N ALA A 503 -11.34 -3.22 -14.90
CA ALA A 503 -10.78 -1.98 -15.41
C ALA A 503 -9.65 -1.42 -14.53
N ILE A 504 -9.72 -1.71 -13.22
CA ILE A 504 -8.75 -1.24 -12.21
C ILE A 504 -7.90 -2.38 -11.63
N GLY A 505 -7.78 -3.53 -12.32
CA GLY A 505 -6.88 -4.61 -11.94
C GLY A 505 -7.27 -5.40 -10.68
N LEU A 506 -8.52 -5.33 -10.22
CA LEU A 506 -8.98 -6.05 -9.02
C LEU A 506 -9.63 -7.42 -9.32
N VAL A 507 -9.57 -7.88 -10.57
CA VAL A 507 -10.07 -9.20 -10.98
C VAL A 507 -8.90 -10.07 -11.42
N GLY A 508 -8.59 -11.11 -10.67
CA GLY A 508 -7.47 -12.02 -10.93
C GLY A 508 -7.64 -13.37 -10.24
N LYS A 509 -6.54 -13.91 -9.71
CA LYS A 509 -6.44 -15.26 -9.11
C LYS A 509 -6.36 -15.25 -7.58
N SER A 510 -6.74 -14.15 -6.93
CA SER A 510 -6.76 -14.03 -5.47
C SER A 510 -7.45 -15.20 -4.79
N GLN A 511 -6.92 -15.60 -3.64
CA GLN A 511 -7.54 -16.56 -2.72
C GLN A 511 -8.57 -15.89 -1.81
N LEU A 512 -8.43 -14.58 -1.56
CA LEU A 512 -9.35 -13.82 -0.72
C LEU A 512 -10.63 -13.46 -1.48
N PRO A 513 -11.75 -13.25 -0.76
CA PRO A 513 -12.98 -12.73 -1.35
C PRO A 513 -12.72 -11.39 -2.05
N ARG A 514 -13.17 -11.29 -3.29
CA ARG A 514 -13.14 -10.05 -4.05
C ARG A 514 -14.30 -9.16 -3.60
N PRO A 515 -14.10 -7.84 -3.40
CA PRO A 515 -15.20 -6.93 -3.13
C PRO A 515 -16.22 -6.95 -4.29
N ALA A 516 -17.48 -6.77 -3.99
CA ALA A 516 -18.53 -6.66 -4.99
C ALA A 516 -18.57 -5.25 -5.62
N ILE A 517 -18.25 -4.23 -4.82
CA ILE A 517 -18.17 -2.83 -5.23
C ILE A 517 -16.97 -2.20 -4.56
N VAL A 518 -16.26 -1.35 -5.29
CA VAL A 518 -15.24 -0.45 -4.74
C VAL A 518 -15.63 0.98 -5.12
N VAL A 519 -15.62 1.87 -4.15
CA VAL A 519 -15.82 3.29 -4.37
C VAL A 519 -14.57 4.07 -4.05
N THR A 520 -14.27 5.09 -4.84
CA THR A 520 -13.29 6.12 -4.48
C THR A 520 -14.04 7.40 -4.18
N PHE A 521 -13.56 8.16 -3.18
CA PHE A 521 -14.17 9.43 -2.82
C PHE A 521 -13.60 10.58 -3.65
N ARG A 522 -14.30 11.71 -3.62
CA ARG A 522 -13.88 12.90 -4.37
C ARG A 522 -12.55 13.43 -3.88
N ASN A 523 -11.74 13.76 -4.86
CA ASN A 523 -10.49 14.50 -4.70
C ASN A 523 -10.59 15.79 -5.51
N PHE A 524 -10.11 16.90 -4.95
CA PHE A 524 -10.12 18.20 -5.60
C PHE A 524 -8.87 19.00 -5.26
N LYS A 525 -8.52 19.98 -6.09
CA LYS A 525 -7.33 20.80 -5.94
C LYS A 525 -7.72 22.24 -5.65
N MET A 526 -7.14 22.81 -4.59
CA MET A 526 -7.35 24.21 -4.26
C MET A 526 -6.69 25.14 -5.28
N THR A 527 -5.59 24.70 -5.88
CA THR A 527 -4.92 25.39 -7.00
C THR A 527 -4.93 24.47 -8.21
N PRO A 528 -5.56 24.86 -9.34
CA PRO A 528 -5.60 24.06 -10.54
C PRO A 528 -4.22 23.63 -11.02
N GLY A 529 -4.05 22.32 -11.29
CA GLY A 529 -2.79 21.75 -11.77
C GLY A 529 -1.74 21.46 -10.66
N ASP A 530 -1.93 21.95 -9.45
CA ASP A 530 -1.01 21.71 -8.34
C ASP A 530 -1.46 20.51 -7.49
N LEU A 531 -0.78 19.37 -7.64
CA LEU A 531 -1.04 18.15 -6.87
C LEU A 531 -0.74 18.33 -5.36
N GLN A 532 0.15 19.28 -4.98
CA GLN A 532 0.46 19.54 -3.57
C GLN A 532 -0.71 20.25 -2.84
N SER A 533 -1.61 20.88 -3.58
CA SER A 533 -2.81 21.53 -3.04
C SER A 533 -4.02 20.58 -2.95
N ALA A 534 -3.85 19.30 -3.25
CA ALA A 534 -4.93 18.31 -3.29
C ALA A 534 -5.57 18.11 -1.91
N LYS A 535 -6.89 17.99 -1.92
CA LYS A 535 -7.76 17.67 -0.79
C LYS A 535 -8.62 16.47 -1.18
N GLN A 536 -8.93 15.61 -0.22
CA GLN A 536 -9.81 14.47 -0.45
C GLN A 536 -10.92 14.39 0.60
N ILE A 537 -12.08 13.92 0.19
CA ILE A 537 -13.07 13.35 1.09
C ILE A 537 -12.53 12.03 1.58
N SER A 538 -12.57 11.79 2.90
CA SER A 538 -12.00 10.59 3.49
C SER A 538 -12.92 10.01 4.56
N ASP A 539 -13.26 8.73 4.44
CA ASP A 539 -13.93 7.97 5.50
C ASP A 539 -12.87 7.45 6.49
N SER A 540 -12.70 8.18 7.58
CA SER A 540 -11.62 7.93 8.52
C SER A 540 -11.94 8.58 9.88
N HIS A 541 -11.29 8.10 10.95
CA HIS A 541 -11.34 8.70 12.28
C HIS A 541 -10.46 9.96 12.40
N LEU A 542 -9.63 10.24 11.38
CA LEU A 542 -8.75 11.40 11.35
C LEU A 542 -9.55 12.70 11.11
N GLN A 543 -8.99 13.83 11.49
CA GLN A 543 -9.68 15.13 11.46
C GLN A 543 -9.48 15.84 10.11
N GLU A 544 -10.39 16.77 9.77
CA GLU A 544 -10.18 17.73 8.69
C GLU A 544 -8.84 18.46 8.88
N GLY A 545 -8.06 18.61 7.82
CA GLY A 545 -6.74 19.21 7.84
C GLY A 545 -5.59 18.22 8.04
N GLN A 546 -5.84 17.05 8.62
CA GLN A 546 -4.85 15.95 8.65
C GLN A 546 -4.71 15.30 7.28
N GLY A 547 -3.86 14.30 7.15
CA GLY A 547 -3.62 13.65 5.87
C GLY A 547 -4.22 12.25 5.75
N ASN A 548 -4.58 11.86 4.54
CA ASN A 548 -4.95 10.48 4.22
C ASN A 548 -4.67 10.15 2.74
N HIS A 549 -4.90 8.91 2.37
CA HIS A 549 -4.70 8.33 1.05
C HIS A 549 -5.78 7.29 0.75
N GLY A 550 -5.61 6.47 -0.28
CA GLY A 550 -6.55 5.42 -0.66
C GLY A 550 -7.42 5.78 -1.87
N ALA A 551 -7.46 7.06 -2.30
CA ALA A 551 -8.26 7.49 -3.43
C ALA A 551 -7.62 7.18 -4.80
N LEU A 552 -8.46 7.02 -5.82
CA LEU A 552 -8.00 6.94 -7.21
C LEU A 552 -7.85 8.36 -7.78
N ALA A 553 -6.80 9.03 -7.36
CA ALA A 553 -6.48 10.41 -7.71
C ALA A 553 -4.97 10.59 -7.92
N ARG A 554 -4.58 11.47 -8.85
CA ARG A 554 -3.18 11.57 -9.30
C ARG A 554 -2.20 12.03 -8.21
N ASP A 555 -2.65 12.77 -7.21
CA ASP A 555 -1.86 13.15 -6.03
C ASP A 555 -1.49 11.95 -5.15
N GLN A 556 -2.18 10.82 -5.29
CA GLN A 556 -1.95 9.59 -4.55
C GLN A 556 -1.39 8.47 -5.43
N THR A 557 -1.82 8.37 -6.68
CA THR A 557 -1.21 7.43 -7.64
C THR A 557 0.19 7.88 -8.08
N PHE A 558 0.49 9.20 -8.06
CA PHE A 558 1.79 9.74 -8.43
C PHE A 558 2.76 9.71 -7.25
N ASN A 559 3.27 8.54 -6.96
CA ASN A 559 4.26 8.30 -5.93
C ASN A 559 5.67 8.75 -6.36
N ASN A 560 6.62 8.77 -5.43
CA ASN A 560 8.03 9.01 -5.75
C ASN A 560 8.73 7.71 -6.12
N MET A 561 9.48 7.68 -7.23
CA MET A 561 10.34 6.54 -7.59
C MET A 561 11.64 7.03 -8.22
N ALA A 562 12.76 6.41 -7.83
CA ALA A 562 14.10 6.67 -8.37
C ALA A 562 15.00 5.45 -8.20
N ALA A 563 16.05 5.33 -9.01
CA ALA A 563 17.03 4.26 -8.85
C ALA A 563 18.45 4.72 -9.18
N MET A 564 19.45 4.09 -8.55
CA MET A 564 20.85 4.29 -8.87
C MET A 564 21.64 3.02 -8.63
N GLY A 565 22.74 2.85 -9.31
CA GLY A 565 23.63 1.70 -9.14
C GLY A 565 24.21 1.24 -10.46
N PRO A 566 24.97 0.14 -10.46
CA PRO A 566 25.69 -0.32 -11.65
C PRO A 566 24.77 -0.77 -12.79
N ASP A 567 23.56 -1.24 -12.49
CA ASP A 567 22.62 -1.73 -13.50
C ASP A 567 21.68 -0.64 -14.03
N PHE A 568 21.61 0.52 -13.40
CA PHE A 568 20.75 1.62 -13.81
C PHE A 568 21.52 2.68 -14.61
N LYS A 569 20.80 3.40 -15.46
CA LYS A 569 21.32 4.59 -16.15
C LYS A 569 21.62 5.70 -15.16
N ALA A 570 22.66 6.47 -15.43
CA ALA A 570 22.99 7.66 -14.63
C ALA A 570 22.42 8.93 -15.26
N GLY A 571 21.83 9.81 -14.44
CA GLY A 571 21.30 11.11 -14.86
C GLY A 571 20.18 10.98 -15.92
N PHE A 572 19.38 9.94 -15.87
CA PHE A 572 18.32 9.64 -16.82
C PHE A 572 16.95 9.99 -16.24
N VAL A 573 16.13 10.68 -17.02
CA VAL A 573 14.71 10.90 -16.69
C VAL A 573 13.89 9.94 -17.55
N ASP A 574 13.09 9.10 -16.89
CA ASP A 574 12.20 8.15 -17.53
C ASP A 574 10.76 8.68 -17.45
N ASP A 575 10.19 9.01 -18.60
CA ASP A 575 8.81 9.50 -18.75
C ASP A 575 7.83 8.41 -19.16
N ALA A 576 8.30 7.17 -19.36
CA ALA A 576 7.43 6.04 -19.61
C ALA A 576 6.60 5.72 -18.35
N PRO A 577 5.34 5.28 -18.48
CA PRO A 577 4.56 4.87 -17.32
C PRO A 577 5.16 3.61 -16.68
N MET A 578 5.37 3.65 -15.38
CA MET A 578 5.82 2.55 -14.55
C MET A 578 5.18 2.65 -13.15
N GLY A 579 5.37 1.64 -12.31
CA GLY A 579 4.81 1.67 -10.97
C GLY A 579 5.38 0.64 -9.99
N ASN A 580 4.83 0.63 -8.80
CA ASN A 580 5.23 -0.30 -7.72
C ASN A 580 5.16 -1.77 -8.15
N ILE A 581 4.23 -2.11 -9.01
CA ILE A 581 4.07 -3.47 -9.57
C ILE A 581 5.28 -3.93 -10.39
N ASP A 582 6.11 -3.00 -10.90
CA ASP A 582 7.26 -3.30 -11.77
C ASP A 582 8.55 -3.54 -10.99
N ILE A 583 8.56 -3.30 -9.68
CA ILE A 583 9.76 -3.38 -8.84
C ILE A 583 10.28 -4.82 -8.76
N ALA A 584 9.43 -5.78 -8.34
CA ALA A 584 9.86 -7.17 -8.21
C ALA A 584 10.33 -7.78 -9.54
N PRO A 585 9.63 -7.65 -10.68
CA PRO A 585 10.12 -8.18 -11.96
C PRO A 585 11.42 -7.51 -12.43
N THR A 586 11.60 -6.22 -12.19
CA THR A 586 12.85 -5.52 -12.55
C THR A 586 14.03 -6.01 -11.71
N ILE A 587 13.86 -6.11 -10.40
CA ILE A 587 14.91 -6.62 -9.51
C ILE A 587 15.20 -8.10 -9.80
N ALA A 588 14.17 -8.92 -10.01
CA ALA A 588 14.36 -10.33 -10.39
C ALA A 588 15.17 -10.45 -11.69
N HIS A 589 14.92 -9.59 -12.67
CA HIS A 589 15.70 -9.53 -13.91
C HIS A 589 17.18 -9.19 -13.65
N ILE A 590 17.47 -8.13 -12.87
CA ILE A 590 18.84 -7.74 -12.48
C ILE A 590 19.57 -8.89 -11.78
N LEU A 591 18.89 -9.57 -10.86
CA LEU A 591 19.48 -10.65 -10.06
C LEU A 591 19.53 -12.00 -10.77
N GLY A 592 18.91 -12.14 -11.95
CA GLY A 592 18.79 -13.39 -12.66
C GLY A 592 17.93 -14.42 -11.91
N ILE A 593 16.91 -13.96 -11.22
CA ILE A 593 15.93 -14.75 -10.46
C ILE A 593 14.69 -14.97 -11.32
N GLU A 594 14.22 -16.21 -11.39
CA GLU A 594 12.91 -16.51 -11.99
C GLU A 594 11.84 -16.48 -10.90
N MET A 595 10.87 -15.57 -11.05
CA MET A 595 9.73 -15.44 -10.13
C MET A 595 8.61 -16.41 -10.54
N PRO A 596 8.24 -17.39 -9.69
CA PRO A 596 7.05 -18.19 -9.92
C PRO A 596 5.79 -17.31 -9.90
N SER A 597 4.78 -17.67 -10.68
CA SER A 597 3.55 -16.90 -10.77
C SER A 597 2.35 -17.80 -11.02
N VAL A 598 1.26 -17.52 -10.31
CA VAL A 598 -0.05 -18.16 -10.44
C VAL A 598 -1.00 -17.28 -11.25
N GLY A 599 -0.98 -15.99 -10.98
CA GLY A 599 -1.83 -15.00 -11.64
C GLY A 599 -1.26 -14.44 -12.93
N THR A 600 -1.98 -13.49 -13.50
CA THR A 600 -1.67 -12.89 -14.81
C THR A 600 -1.52 -11.37 -14.79
N LEU A 601 -1.86 -10.72 -13.69
CA LEU A 601 -1.75 -9.27 -13.53
C LEU A 601 -0.33 -8.88 -13.12
N LYS A 602 0.62 -9.05 -14.03
CA LYS A 602 2.05 -8.85 -13.76
C LYS A 602 2.51 -7.46 -14.17
N GLY A 603 3.46 -6.93 -13.38
CA GLY A 603 4.30 -5.82 -13.79
C GLY A 603 5.29 -6.20 -14.89
N ARG A 604 5.96 -5.21 -15.43
CA ARG A 604 6.98 -5.37 -16.48
C ARG A 604 8.40 -5.15 -15.93
N VAL A 605 9.39 -5.53 -16.68
CA VAL A 605 10.79 -5.15 -16.40
C VAL A 605 11.04 -3.76 -16.98
N LEU A 606 11.56 -2.83 -16.17
CA LEU A 606 11.88 -1.46 -16.57
C LEU A 606 13.18 -1.40 -17.38
N THR A 607 13.19 -2.10 -18.53
CA THR A 607 14.40 -2.27 -19.35
C THR A 607 14.95 -0.95 -19.86
N GLU A 608 14.11 0.05 -20.09
CA GLU A 608 14.47 1.40 -20.52
C GLU A 608 15.29 2.17 -19.47
N ALA A 609 15.12 1.84 -18.20
CA ALA A 609 15.87 2.43 -17.08
C ALA A 609 17.23 1.76 -16.86
N LEU A 610 17.40 0.52 -17.36
CA LEU A 610 18.63 -0.25 -17.16
C LEU A 610 19.75 0.20 -18.10
N ALA A 611 21.00 -0.01 -17.67
CA ALA A 611 22.19 0.31 -18.45
C ALA A 611 22.16 -0.43 -19.80
N GLY A 612 22.25 0.35 -20.90
CA GLY A 612 22.16 -0.20 -22.26
C GLY A 612 20.74 -0.45 -22.77
N GLY A 613 19.72 -0.25 -21.96
CA GLY A 613 18.33 -0.41 -22.35
C GLY A 613 17.86 0.64 -23.37
N ALA A 614 16.98 0.22 -24.29
CA ALA A 614 16.42 1.11 -25.31
C ALA A 614 15.37 2.04 -24.69
N LEU A 615 15.27 3.26 -25.22
CA LEU A 615 14.21 4.20 -24.83
C LEU A 615 12.86 3.64 -25.30
N LEU A 616 11.87 3.68 -24.44
CA LEU A 616 10.49 3.42 -24.78
C LEU A 616 9.77 4.74 -25.08
N LYS A 617 8.83 4.67 -25.98
CA LYS A 617 7.92 5.79 -26.25
C LYS A 617 6.60 5.47 -25.56
N PRO A 618 6.17 6.26 -24.57
CA PRO A 618 4.90 6.04 -23.91
C PRO A 618 3.74 6.17 -24.91
N ASP A 619 2.70 5.35 -24.71
CA ASP A 619 1.42 5.51 -25.35
C ASP A 619 0.73 6.79 -24.84
N ALA A 620 -0.26 7.26 -25.61
CA ALA A 620 -1.12 8.34 -25.13
C ALA A 620 -1.96 7.88 -23.95
N GLU A 621 -2.25 8.81 -23.03
CA GLU A 621 -3.23 8.61 -21.95
C GLU A 621 -4.56 8.08 -22.52
N LYS A 622 -5.15 7.12 -21.82
CA LYS A 622 -6.39 6.43 -22.20
C LYS A 622 -7.51 6.79 -21.22
N THR A 623 -8.72 6.80 -21.74
CA THR A 623 -9.92 7.08 -20.94
C THR A 623 -10.95 5.97 -21.11
N MET A 624 -11.51 5.48 -20.00
CA MET A 624 -12.65 4.58 -19.98
C MET A 624 -13.84 5.26 -19.31
N VAL A 625 -15.02 5.13 -19.90
CA VAL A 625 -16.24 5.81 -19.46
C VAL A 625 -17.35 4.77 -19.29
N SER A 626 -18.04 4.77 -18.15
CA SER A 626 -19.17 3.87 -17.89
C SER A 626 -20.39 4.21 -18.76
N ALA A 627 -21.33 3.26 -18.85
CA ALA A 627 -22.68 3.58 -19.30
C ALA A 627 -23.30 4.65 -18.38
N PRO A 628 -24.10 5.58 -18.93
CA PRO A 628 -24.68 6.66 -18.13
C PRO A 628 -25.79 6.13 -17.21
N PHE A 629 -25.76 6.54 -15.95
CA PHE A 629 -26.92 6.50 -15.06
C PHE A 629 -27.88 7.66 -15.39
N LYS A 630 -28.99 7.77 -14.66
CA LYS A 630 -29.93 8.90 -14.79
C LYS A 630 -29.19 10.24 -14.79
N ASP A 631 -29.69 11.19 -15.56
CA ASP A 631 -29.12 12.53 -15.72
C ASP A 631 -27.69 12.56 -16.28
N GLY A 632 -27.25 11.44 -16.87
CA GLY A 632 -25.95 11.34 -17.54
C GLY A 632 -24.76 11.08 -16.60
N ILE A 633 -25.01 10.71 -15.33
CA ILE A 633 -23.97 10.40 -14.34
C ILE A 633 -23.11 9.23 -14.83
N ARG A 634 -21.79 9.37 -14.78
CA ARG A 634 -20.81 8.39 -15.26
C ARG A 634 -19.56 8.37 -14.41
N THR A 635 -19.02 7.18 -14.18
CA THR A 635 -17.63 7.03 -13.75
C THR A 635 -16.71 7.11 -14.96
N VAL A 636 -15.67 7.92 -14.85
CA VAL A 636 -14.57 8.05 -15.82
C VAL A 636 -13.28 7.59 -15.14
N LEU A 637 -12.51 6.77 -15.84
CA LEU A 637 -11.18 6.32 -15.44
C LEU A 637 -10.17 6.80 -16.47
N GLU A 638 -9.15 7.53 -16.03
CA GLU A 638 -7.98 7.90 -16.82
C GLU A 638 -6.78 7.03 -16.41
N TYR A 639 -6.08 6.48 -17.39
CA TYR A 639 -4.99 5.54 -17.19
C TYR A 639 -4.02 5.54 -18.37
N GLN A 640 -2.83 5.01 -18.16
CA GLN A 640 -1.84 4.75 -19.18
C GLN A 640 -1.63 3.25 -19.32
N GLU A 641 -1.10 2.80 -20.45
CA GLU A 641 -0.83 1.38 -20.70
C GLU A 641 0.49 1.23 -21.44
N LEU A 642 1.35 0.33 -20.99
CA LEU A 642 2.60 0.00 -21.62
C LEU A 642 2.89 -1.49 -21.42
N ASP A 643 3.23 -2.18 -22.50
CA ASP A 643 3.54 -3.64 -22.49
C ASP A 643 2.44 -4.50 -21.84
N GLY A 644 1.17 -4.06 -21.94
CA GLY A 644 0.01 -4.75 -21.38
C GLY A 644 -0.24 -4.49 -19.89
N VAL A 645 0.59 -3.67 -19.23
CA VAL A 645 0.40 -3.21 -17.85
C VAL A 645 -0.37 -1.89 -17.86
N ARG A 646 -1.36 -1.76 -16.99
CA ARG A 646 -2.11 -0.53 -16.78
C ARG A 646 -1.64 0.21 -15.56
N TYR A 647 -1.47 1.51 -15.73
CA TYR A 647 -1.07 2.46 -14.70
C TYR A 647 -2.19 3.49 -14.54
N TYR A 648 -2.81 3.55 -13.36
CA TYR A 648 -4.02 4.33 -13.14
C TYR A 648 -3.66 5.73 -12.69
N ASP A 649 -4.14 6.74 -13.42
CA ASP A 649 -3.94 8.13 -13.06
C ASP A 649 -5.00 8.62 -12.08
N ARG A 650 -6.27 8.56 -12.47
CA ARG A 650 -7.39 9.03 -11.63
C ARG A 650 -8.74 8.53 -12.10
N ALA A 651 -9.74 8.62 -11.22
CA ALA A 651 -11.14 8.47 -11.57
C ALA A 651 -11.98 9.65 -11.06
N CYS A 652 -13.11 9.87 -11.72
CA CYS A 652 -14.10 10.84 -11.27
C CYS A 652 -15.52 10.42 -11.63
N LEU A 653 -16.49 10.89 -10.85
CA LEU A 653 -17.92 10.78 -11.17
C LEU A 653 -18.39 12.08 -11.82
N LEU A 654 -18.74 12.01 -13.09
CA LEU A 654 -19.23 13.17 -13.87
C LEU A 654 -20.75 13.23 -13.84
N THR A 655 -21.28 14.42 -13.63
CA THR A 655 -22.73 14.70 -13.65
C THR A 655 -23.19 15.36 -14.95
N LYS A 656 -22.25 15.76 -15.85
CA LYS A 656 -22.54 16.40 -17.13
C LYS A 656 -22.41 15.38 -18.26
N ALA A 657 -23.49 15.17 -19.01
CA ALA A 657 -23.55 14.17 -20.09
C ALA A 657 -22.52 14.35 -21.22
N THR A 658 -21.92 15.53 -21.36
CA THR A 658 -20.95 15.86 -22.42
C THR A 658 -19.50 15.78 -22.00
N ALA A 659 -19.21 15.66 -20.71
CA ALA A 659 -17.84 15.54 -20.22
C ALA A 659 -17.36 14.07 -20.31
N THR A 660 -16.13 13.89 -20.78
CA THR A 660 -15.48 12.58 -20.98
C THR A 660 -14.13 12.47 -20.27
N HIS A 661 -13.68 13.55 -19.63
CA HIS A 661 -12.44 13.62 -18.86
C HIS A 661 -12.69 14.18 -17.47
N CYS A 662 -11.89 13.77 -16.51
CA CYS A 662 -11.93 14.29 -15.16
C CYS A 662 -11.47 15.76 -15.11
N PRO A 663 -12.06 16.62 -14.25
CA PRO A 663 -11.71 18.03 -14.10
C PRO A 663 -10.30 18.26 -13.52
#